data_268370bc995033289847fe729f19e98d
#
_entry.id   268370bc995033289847fe729f19e98d
#
_cell.length_a   1.000
_cell.length_b   1.000
_cell.length_c   1.000
_cell.angle_alpha   90.00
_cell.angle_beta   90.00
_cell.angle_gamma   90.00
#
_symmetry.space_group_name_H-M   'P 1'
#
loop_
_entity.id
_entity.type
_entity.pdbx_description
1 polymer ?
#
loop_
_entity_poly.entity_id
_entity_poly.type
_entity_poly.pdbx_seq_one_letter_code
_entity_poly.pdbx_strand_id
1 'polypeptide(L)'
;MKKNLRSCIEQPEYSEAVCFLDMNGYDWIEASGMKPDLGHKKSAHLTAAWRFAQTARVRIPLEMSDLSGYRYLTFSAFAVQGAGGSFALRFESDETAGGESGYSCLLPITRNGWNDYRVELPTLAARKSPAGWNHITGIVMDCAVGGQANSTATTLCFDNFYLWENLAPQIYVKMPELKGAAMFSRTAAYAVVDRKRLPIAPDADPAARPFEADGVLWLPMAPIAAAIAHRAVVDNKANTLSFTYRRKKYAFSGDSEAYTVDGEKNRLGFLPKIAGGTLFFPAQYVMDFFRWRQIFTSPLGLVILSNRRNVFDAARDAGLLWQLNAEITFVQPTAERVVEDLRRKIPNADRCRLLLTHDEWFALRRAAKKPGEERRLMDLIKKKYGKQTEAYRGAPSGDTAWATCENIIAWSALYRVTGERSYALRVLGEMNALARLDGWGAEKSVHDALAVGYACAIGYDWCRQTWTEAQKAPLERAMLRFALRPGVDCLRGTGRMWHAGTSESAENLCALVALALALAEAYPETSYRVFRFGGSSLISCFAAYAPDGGYPEGIAAWEKGTRALALTIAMLRSACGTDYGFASAPGFSQTALFGQNLETKNGMWNLCGAKAGMLDTSVFGWFSLTYGNEAFAWLRRQDLLSGKKTVSPYDLVFYRPLGMTESPVLPLDSVRRRAGIVTLRSAWGEDACFVGLHGGSNHEVGGALDAGSFCLEMGGVRFLSACGNAIADPALRRRAEWQNTVTVDPQDAPYPDQNPQAVAAITEAKSAPDRAFAAVDLGGISDKLLRAKRGALLYAHRSVAVIQDEMQLADAGVVVWSACTEATVVRNGGRYLLLERDGKTLLCRIYGGGTSKFEVLPIGETPFSRLVIRVEAKDRVRLAVAFALTDAPDAKLYELQPMSKWEMLQ
;
A
#
# COMPACT_ATOMS: atom_id res chain seq x y z
N MET A 1 -4.95 4.88 34.44
CA MET A 1 -4.50 4.91 33.03
C MET A 1 -3.10 4.37 32.79
N LYS A 2 -2.11 4.62 33.65
CA LYS A 2 -0.72 4.11 33.48
C LYS A 2 -0.54 2.58 33.66
N LYS A 3 -1.42 1.91 34.39
CA LYS A 3 -1.31 0.44 34.63
C LYS A 3 -1.84 -0.42 33.46
N ASN A 4 -2.83 0.02 32.71
CA ASN A 4 -3.43 -0.80 31.64
C ASN A 4 -2.64 -0.82 30.34
N LEU A 5 -1.94 0.27 30.02
CA LEU A 5 -1.02 0.28 28.88
C LEU A 5 0.23 -0.59 29.11
N ARG A 6 0.70 -0.67 30.37
CA ARG A 6 1.82 -1.55 30.72
C ARG A 6 1.48 -3.04 30.61
N SER A 7 0.27 -3.43 31.02
CA SER A 7 -0.13 -4.84 30.93
C SER A 7 -0.32 -5.33 29.50
N CYS A 8 -0.79 -4.48 28.59
CA CYS A 8 -0.87 -4.80 27.15
C CYS A 8 0.51 -4.90 26.47
N ILE A 9 1.51 -4.16 26.96
CA ILE A 9 2.87 -4.15 26.41
C ILE A 9 3.73 -5.31 26.98
N GLU A 10 3.44 -5.79 28.16
CA GLU A 10 4.20 -6.85 28.84
C GLU A 10 3.74 -8.29 28.49
N GLN A 11 2.63 -8.45 27.76
CA GLN A 11 2.20 -9.76 27.28
C GLN A 11 2.58 -9.91 25.79
N PRO A 12 3.63 -10.66 25.45
CA PRO A 12 4.10 -10.82 24.07
C PRO A 12 3.11 -11.53 23.13
N GLU A 13 1.96 -11.99 23.66
CA GLU A 13 0.95 -12.75 22.94
C GLU A 13 -0.16 -11.88 22.31
N TYR A 14 -0.22 -10.57 22.62
CA TYR A 14 -1.27 -9.67 22.13
C TYR A 14 -0.70 -8.53 21.34
N SER A 15 -1.06 -8.45 20.09
CA SER A 15 -0.55 -7.40 19.22
C SER A 15 -1.38 -6.11 19.26
N GLU A 16 -2.67 -6.19 19.10
CA GLU A 16 -3.63 -5.09 19.25
C GLU A 16 -5.03 -5.64 19.54
N ALA A 17 -5.80 -4.90 20.37
CA ALA A 17 -7.21 -5.15 20.53
C ALA A 17 -7.99 -4.40 19.45
N VAL A 18 -8.79 -5.13 18.70
CA VAL A 18 -9.78 -4.54 17.82
C VAL A 18 -11.05 -4.32 18.64
N CYS A 19 -11.51 -3.07 18.72
CA CYS A 19 -12.82 -2.78 19.29
C CYS A 19 -13.88 -3.41 18.38
N PHE A 20 -14.44 -4.51 18.84
CA PHE A 20 -15.40 -5.31 18.08
C PHE A 20 -16.80 -4.74 18.18
N LEU A 21 -17.19 -4.35 19.40
CA LEU A 21 -18.48 -3.75 19.70
C LEU A 21 -18.27 -2.70 20.78
N ASP A 22 -18.49 -1.45 20.47
CA ASP A 22 -18.42 -0.36 21.45
C ASP A 22 -19.78 -0.06 22.10
N MET A 23 -20.81 -0.77 21.67
CA MET A 23 -22.20 -0.64 22.13
C MET A 23 -22.80 0.76 21.92
N ASN A 24 -22.20 1.60 21.09
CA ASN A 24 -22.70 2.91 20.71
C ASN A 24 -23.52 2.84 19.42
N GLY A 25 -24.80 2.74 19.48
CA GLY A 25 -25.68 2.62 18.35
C GLY A 25 -26.45 1.30 18.35
N TYR A 26 -27.74 1.36 18.59
CA TYR A 26 -28.58 0.20 18.95
C TYR A 26 -29.51 -0.28 17.83
N ASP A 27 -29.54 0.40 16.72
CA ASP A 27 -30.45 0.15 15.60
C ASP A 27 -30.24 -1.22 14.92
N TRP A 28 -29.19 -1.93 15.29
CA TRP A 28 -28.81 -3.24 14.75
C TRP A 28 -28.76 -4.40 15.78
N ILE A 29 -29.18 -4.15 17.02
CA ILE A 29 -29.24 -5.16 18.07
C ILE A 29 -30.67 -5.68 18.20
N GLU A 30 -30.86 -6.97 17.98
CA GLU A 30 -32.13 -7.67 18.19
C GLU A 30 -32.24 -8.09 19.66
N ALA A 31 -33.01 -7.31 20.45
CA ALA A 31 -33.23 -7.64 21.84
C ALA A 31 -34.64 -7.39 22.32
N SER A 32 -35.23 -8.37 22.97
CA SER A 32 -36.46 -8.15 23.70
C SER A 32 -36.17 -7.67 25.11
N GLY A 33 -36.63 -6.49 25.47
CA GLY A 33 -36.52 -5.96 26.84
C GLY A 33 -35.28 -5.13 27.16
N MET A 34 -34.55 -4.66 26.16
CA MET A 34 -33.42 -3.75 26.36
C MET A 34 -33.86 -2.35 26.69
N LYS A 35 -33.12 -1.73 27.64
CA LYS A 35 -33.18 -0.29 27.88
C LYS A 35 -31.78 0.28 27.76
N PRO A 36 -31.57 1.33 26.98
CA PRO A 36 -30.30 2.05 27.01
C PRO A 36 -30.17 2.71 28.39
N ASP A 37 -29.13 2.38 29.11
CA ASP A 37 -28.84 3.03 30.36
C ASP A 37 -27.34 2.89 30.73
N LEU A 38 -26.83 3.94 31.39
CA LEU A 38 -25.55 4.04 32.07
C LEU A 38 -24.29 4.02 31.18
N GLY A 39 -23.58 5.15 31.17
CA GLY A 39 -22.22 5.22 30.70
C GLY A 39 -21.24 4.41 31.55
N HIS A 40 -20.34 3.68 30.96
CA HIS A 40 -19.20 3.07 31.64
C HIS A 40 -18.40 4.15 32.35
N LYS A 41 -17.99 3.91 33.61
CA LYS A 41 -17.33 4.91 34.50
C LYS A 41 -16.11 5.61 33.90
N LYS A 42 -15.59 5.17 32.76
CA LYS A 42 -14.34 5.67 32.12
C LYS A 42 -14.48 6.01 30.64
N SER A 43 -15.60 5.75 30.02
CA SER A 43 -15.91 6.15 28.66
C SER A 43 -17.27 6.83 28.64
N ALA A 44 -17.44 7.83 27.79
CA ALA A 44 -18.73 8.47 27.56
C ALA A 44 -19.68 7.58 26.74
N HIS A 45 -19.51 6.26 26.80
CA HIS A 45 -20.21 5.30 25.97
C HIS A 45 -21.39 4.71 26.70
N LEU A 46 -22.51 4.64 25.99
CA LEU A 46 -23.75 4.05 26.47
C LEU A 46 -23.61 2.52 26.53
N THR A 47 -24.02 1.94 27.65
CA THR A 47 -24.12 0.49 27.81
C THR A 47 -25.55 0.03 27.67
N ALA A 48 -25.78 -1.11 27.05
CA ALA A 48 -27.08 -1.73 27.03
C ALA A 48 -27.34 -2.48 28.36
N ALA A 49 -28.45 -2.15 29.01
CA ALA A 49 -28.88 -2.83 30.24
C ALA A 49 -29.97 -3.85 29.94
N TRP A 50 -29.80 -5.08 30.46
CA TRP A 50 -30.80 -6.15 30.34
C TRP A 50 -31.31 -6.58 31.71
N ARG A 51 -32.59 -6.77 31.77
CA ARG A 51 -33.15 -7.57 32.85
C ARG A 51 -33.21 -9.03 32.42
N PHE A 52 -32.48 -9.86 33.09
CA PHE A 52 -32.60 -11.30 32.93
C PHE A 52 -33.91 -11.81 33.50
N ALA A 53 -34.88 -12.09 32.64
CA ALA A 53 -35.96 -13.02 32.93
C ALA A 53 -35.52 -14.43 32.52
N GLN A 54 -36.18 -15.48 32.95
CA GLN A 54 -35.85 -16.87 32.68
C GLN A 54 -35.72 -17.22 31.18
N THR A 55 -36.11 -16.32 30.27
CA THR A 55 -36.10 -16.51 28.82
C THR A 55 -35.40 -15.36 28.08
N ALA A 56 -34.66 -14.49 28.76
CA ALA A 56 -34.05 -13.32 28.10
C ALA A 56 -32.85 -13.74 27.25
N ARG A 57 -32.92 -13.43 25.99
CA ARG A 57 -31.89 -13.67 25.01
C ARG A 57 -31.58 -12.37 24.27
N VAL A 58 -30.33 -12.06 24.12
CA VAL A 58 -29.86 -10.93 23.31
C VAL A 58 -29.02 -11.48 22.19
N ARG A 59 -29.36 -11.13 20.99
CA ARG A 59 -28.62 -11.45 19.78
C ARG A 59 -28.06 -10.18 19.18
N ILE A 60 -26.78 -10.22 18.93
CA ILE A 60 -26.04 -9.19 18.19
C ILE A 60 -25.78 -9.80 16.81
N PRO A 61 -26.54 -9.43 15.78
CA PRO A 61 -26.31 -9.94 14.43
C PRO A 61 -24.95 -9.45 13.92
N LEU A 62 -24.17 -10.35 13.35
CA LEU A 62 -22.93 -10.07 12.65
C LEU A 62 -23.14 -10.45 11.19
N GLU A 63 -22.93 -9.52 10.28
CA GLU A 63 -22.89 -9.84 8.85
C GLU A 63 -21.60 -10.64 8.61
N MET A 64 -21.69 -11.97 8.62
CA MET A 64 -20.65 -12.94 8.28
C MET A 64 -19.22 -12.45 8.59
N SER A 65 -18.85 -12.48 9.85
CA SER A 65 -17.55 -11.98 10.29
C SER A 65 -16.56 -13.12 10.43
N ASP A 66 -15.38 -12.96 9.86
CA ASP A 66 -14.25 -13.89 10.06
C ASP A 66 -13.54 -13.57 11.39
N LEU A 67 -13.73 -14.45 12.36
CA LEU A 67 -13.07 -14.38 13.66
C LEU A 67 -11.93 -15.41 13.80
N SER A 68 -11.56 -16.14 12.75
CA SER A 68 -10.57 -17.21 12.79
C SER A 68 -9.16 -16.77 13.18
N GLY A 69 -8.83 -15.51 12.99
CA GLY A 69 -7.54 -14.97 13.37
C GLY A 69 -7.46 -14.41 14.78
N TYR A 70 -8.58 -14.37 15.50
CA TYR A 70 -8.59 -13.88 16.88
C TYR A 70 -8.53 -15.05 17.87
N ARG A 71 -7.74 -14.87 18.93
CA ARG A 71 -7.62 -15.87 19.98
C ARG A 71 -8.53 -15.57 21.16
N TYR A 72 -8.71 -14.28 21.49
CA TYR A 72 -9.46 -13.88 22.67
C TYR A 72 -10.51 -12.83 22.36
N LEU A 73 -11.65 -12.94 23.05
CA LEU A 73 -12.62 -11.88 23.24
C LEU A 73 -12.53 -11.37 24.68
N THR A 74 -12.44 -10.05 24.88
CA THR A 74 -12.60 -9.42 26.18
C THR A 74 -13.78 -8.46 26.14
N PHE A 75 -14.53 -8.40 27.24
CA PHE A 75 -15.60 -7.44 27.40
C PHE A 75 -15.89 -7.23 28.91
N SER A 76 -16.65 -6.20 29.21
CA SER A 76 -17.06 -5.88 30.58
C SER A 76 -18.56 -6.00 30.72
N ALA A 77 -19.03 -6.57 31.85
CA ALA A 77 -20.44 -6.58 32.19
C ALA A 77 -20.64 -6.04 33.61
N PHE A 78 -21.56 -5.08 33.76
CA PHE A 78 -21.96 -4.55 35.04
C PHE A 78 -23.20 -5.29 35.53
N ALA A 79 -23.05 -6.01 36.65
CA ALA A 79 -24.17 -6.67 37.29
C ALA A 79 -24.80 -5.74 38.34
N VAL A 80 -26.01 -5.27 38.08
CA VAL A 80 -26.79 -4.50 39.08
C VAL A 80 -27.19 -5.44 40.23
N GLN A 81 -27.65 -6.64 39.88
CA GLN A 81 -27.94 -7.77 40.77
C GLN A 81 -27.60 -9.07 40.02
N GLY A 82 -27.18 -10.11 40.77
CA GLY A 82 -26.98 -11.44 40.17
C GLY A 82 -25.65 -12.11 40.46
N ALA A 83 -24.87 -11.60 41.42
CA ALA A 83 -23.69 -12.30 41.91
C ALA A 83 -24.01 -13.75 42.31
N GLY A 84 -23.19 -14.71 41.82
CA GLY A 84 -23.41 -16.12 41.98
C GLY A 84 -24.20 -16.80 40.84
N GLY A 85 -24.77 -16.03 39.91
CA GLY A 85 -25.37 -16.55 38.68
C GLY A 85 -24.37 -16.72 37.56
N SER A 86 -24.86 -17.14 36.39
CA SER A 86 -24.07 -17.25 35.16
C SER A 86 -24.93 -16.94 33.93
N PHE A 87 -24.31 -16.63 32.83
CA PHE A 87 -24.95 -16.49 31.54
C PHE A 87 -24.13 -17.23 30.45
N ALA A 88 -24.79 -17.62 29.39
CA ALA A 88 -24.10 -18.22 28.24
C ALA A 88 -23.73 -17.16 27.20
N LEU A 89 -22.50 -17.22 26.73
CA LEU A 89 -22.04 -16.53 25.52
C LEU A 89 -21.96 -17.57 24.40
N ARG A 90 -22.60 -17.27 23.27
CA ARG A 90 -22.60 -18.12 22.09
C ARG A 90 -22.28 -17.32 20.84
N PHE A 91 -21.45 -17.89 19.97
CA PHE A 91 -21.20 -17.41 18.61
C PHE A 91 -22.00 -18.31 17.65
N GLU A 92 -22.86 -17.71 16.87
CA GLU A 92 -23.58 -18.42 15.81
C GLU A 92 -22.69 -18.59 14.60
N SER A 93 -22.61 -19.81 14.07
CA SER A 93 -21.78 -20.17 12.91
C SER A 93 -22.57 -21.14 12.03
N ASP A 94 -23.58 -20.61 11.38
CA ASP A 94 -24.43 -21.31 10.41
C ASP A 94 -24.42 -20.60 9.07
N GLU A 95 -24.73 -21.33 7.98
CA GLU A 95 -24.94 -20.75 6.66
C GLU A 95 -26.12 -19.77 6.61
N THR A 96 -27.07 -19.91 7.56
CA THR A 96 -28.24 -19.05 7.69
C THR A 96 -28.24 -18.32 9.02
N ALA A 97 -28.56 -17.03 9.01
CA ALA A 97 -28.65 -16.23 10.23
C ALA A 97 -29.75 -16.74 11.18
N GLY A 98 -29.41 -16.92 12.46
CA GLY A 98 -30.34 -17.37 13.48
C GLY A 98 -30.35 -18.89 13.74
N GLY A 99 -29.40 -19.63 13.16
CA GLY A 99 -29.23 -21.05 13.38
C GLY A 99 -28.76 -21.43 14.78
N GLU A 100 -28.78 -22.73 15.08
CA GLU A 100 -28.39 -23.24 16.38
C GLU A 100 -26.96 -23.77 16.47
N SER A 101 -26.25 -23.82 15.34
CA SER A 101 -24.86 -24.26 15.28
C SER A 101 -23.91 -23.11 15.67
N GLY A 102 -22.79 -23.44 16.31
CA GLY A 102 -21.83 -22.44 16.72
C GLY A 102 -20.93 -22.86 17.87
N TYR A 103 -20.38 -21.88 18.59
CA TYR A 103 -19.49 -22.10 19.72
C TYR A 103 -20.03 -21.42 20.97
N SER A 104 -19.84 -22.04 22.14
CA SER A 104 -20.41 -21.49 23.38
C SER A 104 -19.57 -21.75 24.62
N CYS A 105 -19.69 -20.85 25.60
CA CYS A 105 -19.21 -21.05 26.96
C CYS A 105 -20.20 -20.47 27.98
N LEU A 106 -20.05 -20.87 29.22
CA LEU A 106 -20.79 -20.36 30.38
C LEU A 106 -19.88 -19.40 31.15
N LEU A 107 -20.35 -18.20 31.43
CA LEU A 107 -19.59 -17.16 32.15
C LEU A 107 -20.23 -16.86 33.51
N PRO A 108 -19.49 -16.98 34.62
CA PRO A 108 -20.00 -16.71 35.96
C PRO A 108 -20.07 -15.22 36.25
N ILE A 109 -21.08 -14.78 36.94
CA ILE A 109 -21.22 -13.46 37.52
C ILE A 109 -20.62 -13.49 38.92
N THR A 110 -19.38 -13.05 39.06
CA THR A 110 -18.63 -13.22 40.31
C THR A 110 -19.00 -12.23 41.40
N ARG A 111 -19.47 -11.04 41.00
CA ARG A 111 -19.83 -9.94 41.92
C ARG A 111 -20.88 -9.00 41.32
N ASN A 112 -21.59 -8.31 42.19
CA ASN A 112 -22.33 -7.13 41.78
C ASN A 112 -21.34 -6.00 41.42
N GLY A 113 -21.65 -5.21 40.39
CA GLY A 113 -20.73 -4.24 39.81
C GLY A 113 -20.02 -4.81 38.56
N TRP A 114 -18.91 -4.21 38.15
CA TRP A 114 -18.18 -4.57 36.94
C TRP A 114 -17.48 -5.93 37.09
N ASN A 115 -17.76 -6.81 36.13
CA ASN A 115 -17.09 -8.08 35.89
C ASN A 115 -16.40 -7.98 34.52
N ASP A 116 -15.09 -8.24 34.47
CA ASP A 116 -14.31 -8.24 33.24
C ASP A 116 -14.12 -9.69 32.81
N TYR A 117 -14.47 -9.98 31.55
CA TYR A 117 -14.41 -11.33 30.97
C TYR A 117 -13.30 -11.39 29.93
N ARG A 118 -12.61 -12.53 29.92
CA ARG A 118 -11.66 -12.93 28.89
C ARG A 118 -12.02 -14.33 28.45
N VAL A 119 -12.38 -14.45 27.17
CA VAL A 119 -12.83 -15.70 26.57
C VAL A 119 -11.82 -16.10 25.51
N GLU A 120 -11.25 -17.29 25.61
CA GLU A 120 -10.35 -17.86 24.62
C GLU A 120 -11.18 -18.58 23.55
N LEU A 121 -11.28 -17.96 22.35
CA LEU A 121 -12.21 -18.40 21.30
C LEU A 121 -12.00 -19.86 20.84
N PRO A 122 -10.74 -20.33 20.57
CA PRO A 122 -10.53 -21.72 20.16
C PRO A 122 -10.92 -22.78 21.19
N THR A 123 -11.09 -22.38 22.46
CA THR A 123 -11.46 -23.34 23.54
C THR A 123 -12.97 -23.49 23.75
N LEU A 124 -13.77 -22.69 23.02
CA LEU A 124 -15.21 -22.77 23.16
C LEU A 124 -15.77 -24.10 22.64
N ALA A 125 -16.71 -24.66 23.38
CA ALA A 125 -17.36 -25.89 22.98
C ALA A 125 -18.20 -25.70 21.71
N ALA A 126 -17.91 -26.50 20.67
CA ALA A 126 -18.72 -26.55 19.47
C ALA A 126 -20.12 -27.14 19.77
N ARG A 127 -21.15 -26.54 19.17
CA ARG A 127 -22.54 -27.01 19.23
C ARG A 127 -23.01 -27.35 17.84
N LYS A 128 -23.61 -28.53 17.68
CA LYS A 128 -24.03 -29.09 16.38
C LYS A 128 -22.87 -29.09 15.37
N SER A 129 -23.04 -28.53 14.18
CA SER A 129 -22.06 -28.52 13.11
C SER A 129 -21.77 -27.06 12.71
N PRO A 130 -20.89 -26.34 13.45
CA PRO A 130 -20.54 -24.95 13.09
C PRO A 130 -19.77 -24.91 11.76
N ALA A 131 -20.07 -23.92 10.96
CA ALA A 131 -19.39 -23.67 9.67
C ALA A 131 -17.91 -23.23 9.82
N GLY A 132 -17.53 -22.75 11.01
CA GLY A 132 -16.17 -22.35 11.35
C GLY A 132 -16.09 -20.94 11.94
N TRP A 133 -14.95 -20.59 12.51
CA TRP A 133 -14.68 -19.25 13.04
C TRP A 133 -14.59 -18.18 11.97
N ASN A 134 -14.38 -18.55 10.74
CA ASN A 134 -14.43 -17.67 9.58
C ASN A 134 -15.86 -17.35 9.10
N HIS A 135 -16.87 -17.89 9.78
CA HIS A 135 -18.27 -17.76 9.37
C HIS A 135 -19.18 -17.52 10.60
N ILE A 136 -18.98 -16.39 11.28
CA ILE A 136 -19.76 -16.03 12.47
C ILE A 136 -20.86 -15.04 12.05
N THR A 137 -22.11 -15.42 12.31
CA THR A 137 -23.31 -14.65 11.91
C THR A 137 -23.97 -13.92 13.07
N GLY A 138 -23.56 -14.20 14.31
CA GLY A 138 -24.09 -13.48 15.47
C GLY A 138 -23.41 -13.86 16.77
N ILE A 139 -23.54 -12.97 17.74
CA ILE A 139 -23.21 -13.25 19.16
C ILE A 139 -24.50 -13.25 19.93
N VAL A 140 -24.70 -14.30 20.70
CA VAL A 140 -25.88 -14.45 21.55
C VAL A 140 -25.46 -14.56 23.00
N MET A 141 -26.10 -13.74 23.83
CA MET A 141 -26.01 -13.87 25.28
C MET A 141 -27.36 -14.39 25.81
N ASP A 142 -27.32 -15.51 26.53
CA ASP A 142 -28.50 -16.27 26.91
C ASP A 142 -28.43 -16.61 28.36
N CYS A 143 -29.55 -16.43 29.07
CA CYS A 143 -29.67 -16.80 30.48
C CYS A 143 -30.15 -18.23 30.70
N ALA A 144 -30.75 -18.85 29.69
CA ALA A 144 -31.27 -20.20 29.79
C ALA A 144 -30.19 -21.20 29.36
N VAL A 145 -29.38 -21.68 30.26
CA VAL A 145 -28.42 -22.77 30.02
C VAL A 145 -28.90 -24.07 30.69
N GLY A 146 -29.26 -25.04 29.86
CA GLY A 146 -29.51 -26.42 30.31
C GLY A 146 -30.71 -26.58 31.23
N GLY A 147 -31.71 -25.72 31.19
CA GLY A 147 -32.94 -25.86 31.96
C GLY A 147 -32.86 -25.48 33.44
N GLN A 148 -31.74 -25.02 33.92
CA GLN A 148 -31.64 -24.40 35.26
C GLN A 148 -31.84 -22.89 35.14
N ALA A 149 -32.97 -22.43 35.63
CA ALA A 149 -33.25 -21.02 35.76
C ALA A 149 -32.29 -20.40 36.80
N ASN A 150 -31.54 -19.37 36.37
CA ASN A 150 -30.95 -18.48 37.35
C ASN A 150 -32.07 -17.86 38.21
N SER A 151 -31.95 -18.02 39.49
CA SER A 151 -32.92 -17.45 40.44
C SER A 151 -32.89 -15.92 40.35
N THR A 152 -34.03 -15.35 39.96
CA THR A 152 -34.48 -14.00 40.19
C THR A 152 -33.58 -12.81 39.73
N ALA A 153 -34.12 -12.06 38.79
CA ALA A 153 -33.91 -10.64 38.54
C ALA A 153 -32.45 -10.16 38.43
N THR A 154 -31.63 -10.79 37.59
CA THR A 154 -30.31 -10.27 37.26
C THR A 154 -30.44 -9.20 36.19
N THR A 155 -29.83 -8.04 36.40
CA THR A 155 -29.68 -6.98 35.39
C THR A 155 -28.20 -6.85 35.05
N LEU A 156 -27.85 -7.08 33.79
CA LEU A 156 -26.50 -6.90 33.27
C LEU A 156 -26.46 -5.78 32.24
N CYS A 157 -25.40 -4.98 32.27
CA CYS A 157 -25.08 -3.99 31.26
C CYS A 157 -23.75 -4.39 30.62
N PHE A 158 -23.67 -4.41 29.32
CA PHE A 158 -22.47 -4.86 28.60
C PHE A 158 -21.78 -3.69 27.90
N ASP A 159 -20.45 -3.75 27.82
CA ASP A 159 -19.63 -2.71 27.20
C ASP A 159 -18.26 -3.27 26.76
N ASN A 160 -17.60 -2.57 25.84
CA ASN A 160 -16.20 -2.77 25.51
C ASN A 160 -15.85 -4.18 25.02
N PHE A 161 -16.48 -4.66 23.95
CA PHE A 161 -16.12 -5.91 23.33
C PHE A 161 -14.89 -5.71 22.44
N TYR A 162 -13.75 -6.34 22.79
CA TYR A 162 -12.50 -6.30 22.05
C TYR A 162 -12.09 -7.71 21.63
N LEU A 163 -11.71 -7.83 20.36
CA LEU A 163 -11.05 -9.02 19.84
C LEU A 163 -9.54 -8.82 19.86
N TRP A 164 -8.81 -9.86 20.24
CA TRP A 164 -7.37 -9.85 20.37
C TRP A 164 -6.75 -10.93 19.49
N GLU A 165 -5.83 -10.53 18.62
CA GLU A 165 -5.13 -11.44 17.73
C GLU A 165 -4.00 -12.18 18.43
N ASN A 166 -3.69 -13.36 17.89
CA ASN A 166 -2.58 -14.18 18.35
C ASN A 166 -1.25 -13.83 17.66
N LEU A 167 -1.32 -13.14 16.54
CA LEU A 167 -0.18 -12.78 15.73
C LEU A 167 0.11 -11.31 15.93
N ALA A 168 1.38 -11.01 16.21
CA ALA A 168 1.86 -9.64 16.07
C ALA A 168 1.47 -9.13 14.69
N PRO A 169 0.90 -7.92 14.55
CA PRO A 169 0.71 -7.32 13.25
C PRO A 169 2.05 -7.39 12.51
N GLN A 170 2.02 -7.79 11.24
CA GLN A 170 3.26 -7.83 10.42
C GLN A 170 3.92 -6.44 10.27
N ILE A 171 3.28 -5.42 10.77
CA ILE A 171 3.67 -4.02 10.78
C ILE A 171 4.73 -3.71 11.86
N TYR A 172 4.80 -4.51 12.91
CA TYR A 172 5.79 -4.27 13.95
C TYR A 172 7.07 -5.04 13.66
N VAL A 173 8.14 -4.30 13.38
CA VAL A 173 9.49 -4.71 13.71
C VAL A 173 9.37 -5.42 15.04
N LYS A 174 10.02 -6.57 15.17
CA LYS A 174 10.11 -7.25 16.46
C LYS A 174 10.40 -6.20 17.52
N MET A 175 9.37 -5.76 18.23
CA MET A 175 9.47 -4.69 19.25
C MET A 175 10.62 -4.87 20.25
N PRO A 176 11.14 -6.09 20.53
CA PRO A 176 12.38 -6.27 21.28
C PRO A 176 13.59 -5.56 20.68
N GLU A 177 13.64 -5.38 19.36
CA GLU A 177 14.80 -4.72 18.70
C GLU A 177 14.84 -3.22 18.95
N LEU A 178 13.69 -2.63 19.26
CA LEU A 178 13.55 -1.21 19.59
C LEU A 178 13.54 -0.92 21.09
N LYS A 179 13.53 -1.95 21.94
CA LYS A 179 13.65 -1.75 23.39
C LYS A 179 15.01 -1.14 23.72
N GLY A 180 14.96 0.03 24.37
CA GLY A 180 16.17 0.79 24.70
C GLY A 180 16.80 1.50 23.51
N ALA A 181 16.12 1.61 22.37
CA ALA A 181 16.54 2.41 21.22
C ALA A 181 15.95 3.82 21.28
N ALA A 182 16.62 4.77 20.62
CA ALA A 182 16.07 6.08 20.29
C ALA A 182 16.02 6.25 18.78
N MET A 183 14.85 6.62 18.25
CA MET A 183 14.61 6.85 16.86
C MET A 183 14.24 8.30 16.61
N PHE A 184 14.83 8.88 15.61
CA PHE A 184 14.59 10.25 15.14
C PHE A 184 14.32 10.25 13.65
N SER A 185 13.62 11.26 13.17
CA SER A 185 13.48 11.53 11.74
C SER A 185 13.93 12.96 11.42
N ARG A 186 14.69 13.13 10.33
CA ARG A 186 15.07 14.47 9.82
C ARG A 186 13.86 15.28 9.32
N THR A 187 12.70 14.64 9.19
CA THR A 187 11.47 15.27 8.68
C THR A 187 10.42 15.53 9.75
N ALA A 188 10.70 15.18 11.04
CA ALA A 188 9.73 15.29 12.11
C ALA A 188 10.28 15.95 13.36
N ALA A 189 9.44 16.72 14.03
CA ALA A 189 9.67 17.30 15.35
C ALA A 189 9.34 16.34 16.52
N TYR A 190 9.43 15.03 16.26
CA TYR A 190 9.18 13.98 17.24
C TYR A 190 10.30 12.96 17.23
N ALA A 191 10.44 12.27 18.35
CA ALA A 191 11.31 11.12 18.53
C ALA A 191 10.54 9.97 19.15
N VAL A 192 10.95 8.73 18.89
CA VAL A 192 10.49 7.56 19.63
C VAL A 192 11.66 7.05 20.46
N VAL A 193 11.56 7.12 21.78
CA VAL A 193 12.59 6.66 22.70
C VAL A 193 12.01 5.62 23.63
N ASP A 194 12.63 4.46 23.67
CA ASP A 194 12.14 3.30 24.43
C ASP A 194 10.63 3.07 24.23
N ARG A 195 10.20 3.05 22.95
CA ARG A 195 8.80 2.87 22.48
C ARG A 195 7.85 4.01 22.85
N LYS A 196 8.33 5.15 23.35
CA LYS A 196 7.49 6.31 23.63
C LYS A 196 7.72 7.37 22.58
N ARG A 197 6.66 7.81 21.93
CA ARG A 197 6.71 8.96 21.04
C ARG A 197 6.68 10.25 21.86
N LEU A 198 7.67 11.07 21.67
CA LEU A 198 7.87 12.31 22.44
C LEU A 198 8.13 13.46 21.48
N PRO A 199 7.60 14.67 21.74
CA PRO A 199 8.00 15.85 20.99
C PRO A 199 9.47 16.18 21.28
N ILE A 200 10.16 16.70 20.29
CA ILE A 200 11.55 17.15 20.44
C ILE A 200 11.62 18.46 21.20
N ALA A 201 10.70 19.37 20.90
CA ALA A 201 10.48 20.58 21.67
C ALA A 201 9.09 20.56 22.35
N PRO A 202 8.85 21.29 23.44
CA PRO A 202 7.59 21.26 24.18
C PRO A 202 6.34 21.45 23.31
N ASP A 203 6.38 22.38 22.37
CA ASP A 203 5.26 22.70 21.48
C ASP A 203 5.26 21.93 20.15
N ALA A 204 6.13 20.91 20.05
CA ALA A 204 6.37 20.15 18.81
C ALA A 204 6.69 21.07 17.60
N ASP A 205 7.47 22.13 17.83
CA ASP A 205 7.87 23.08 16.81
C ASP A 205 8.48 22.34 15.60
N PRO A 206 7.97 22.53 14.37
CA PRO A 206 8.50 21.90 13.16
C PRO A 206 9.97 22.19 12.89
N ALA A 207 10.53 23.27 13.42
CA ALA A 207 11.94 23.60 13.32
C ALA A 207 12.82 22.70 14.20
N ALA A 208 12.27 22.12 15.27
CA ALA A 208 12.96 21.21 16.16
C ALA A 208 13.05 19.79 15.58
N ARG A 209 13.90 19.59 14.59
CA ARG A 209 14.13 18.29 13.94
C ARG A 209 15.63 18.04 13.75
N PRO A 210 16.08 16.78 13.73
CA PRO A 210 17.48 16.46 13.45
C PRO A 210 17.96 17.03 12.12
N PHE A 211 19.16 17.57 12.12
CA PHE A 211 19.77 18.18 10.92
C PHE A 211 21.25 17.83 10.83
N GLU A 212 21.82 18.06 9.67
CA GLU A 212 23.24 17.91 9.40
C GLU A 212 23.84 19.29 9.13
N ALA A 213 24.95 19.59 9.78
CA ALA A 213 25.70 20.81 9.57
C ALA A 213 27.20 20.47 9.64
N ASP A 214 27.96 20.97 8.69
CA ASP A 214 29.40 20.76 8.57
C ASP A 214 29.81 19.26 8.60
N GLY A 215 28.97 18.41 7.97
CA GLY A 215 29.16 16.95 7.92
C GLY A 215 28.89 16.23 9.25
N VAL A 216 28.37 16.94 10.25
CA VAL A 216 28.01 16.39 11.56
C VAL A 216 26.50 16.32 11.69
N LEU A 217 25.98 15.16 12.07
CA LEU A 217 24.58 14.97 12.43
C LEU A 217 24.33 15.50 13.85
N TRP A 218 23.31 16.37 14.00
CA TRP A 218 22.89 16.99 15.24
C TRP A 218 21.58 16.39 15.73
N LEU A 219 21.55 15.89 16.97
CA LEU A 219 20.42 15.24 17.61
C LEU A 219 20.03 15.95 18.92
N PRO A 220 18.72 15.99 19.25
CA PRO A 220 18.25 16.57 20.51
C PRO A 220 18.40 15.56 21.67
N MET A 221 18.88 16.00 22.82
CA MET A 221 18.93 15.19 24.04
C MET A 221 17.62 15.21 24.83
N ALA A 222 16.80 16.22 24.64
CA ALA A 222 15.57 16.46 25.42
C ALA A 222 14.59 15.26 25.41
N PRO A 223 14.19 14.69 24.25
CA PRO A 223 13.28 13.55 24.26
C PRO A 223 13.89 12.28 24.87
N ILE A 224 15.21 12.11 24.76
CA ILE A 224 15.92 11.00 25.40
C ILE A 224 15.87 11.17 26.92
N ALA A 225 16.21 12.37 27.39
CA ALA A 225 16.17 12.68 28.81
C ALA A 225 14.74 12.52 29.39
N ALA A 226 13.73 12.96 28.64
CA ALA A 226 12.32 12.81 29.05
C ALA A 226 11.88 11.33 29.14
N ALA A 227 12.46 10.44 28.32
CA ALA A 227 12.10 9.02 28.32
C ALA A 227 12.81 8.21 29.42
N ILE A 228 14.13 8.42 29.59
CA ILE A 228 14.99 7.53 30.40
C ILE A 228 15.66 8.19 31.59
N ALA A 229 15.62 9.54 31.72
CA ALA A 229 16.12 10.27 32.86
C ALA A 229 15.00 10.69 33.80
N HIS A 230 15.37 11.33 34.92
CA HIS A 230 14.41 11.87 35.86
C HIS A 230 14.41 13.41 35.82
N ARG A 231 13.24 14.02 36.01
CA ARG A 231 13.05 15.47 36.10
C ARG A 231 13.67 16.24 34.93
N ALA A 232 13.44 15.75 33.70
CA ALA A 232 13.87 16.48 32.53
C ALA A 232 13.04 17.75 32.35
N VAL A 233 13.71 18.89 32.23
CA VAL A 233 13.11 20.21 32.03
C VAL A 233 13.81 20.88 30.87
N VAL A 234 13.01 21.33 29.90
CA VAL A 234 13.44 22.19 28.79
C VAL A 234 12.86 23.57 29.02
N ASP A 235 13.71 24.59 29.05
CA ASP A 235 13.28 25.98 29.05
C ASP A 235 13.63 26.60 27.69
N ASN A 236 12.63 26.78 26.85
CA ASN A 236 12.79 27.29 25.48
C ASN A 236 13.15 28.80 25.48
N LYS A 237 12.80 29.55 26.52
CA LYS A 237 13.13 30.96 26.60
C LYS A 237 14.57 31.19 27.04
N ALA A 238 15.04 30.37 27.98
CA ALA A 238 16.41 30.42 28.46
C ALA A 238 17.36 29.55 27.65
N ASN A 239 16.86 28.79 26.66
CA ASN A 239 17.64 27.80 25.88
C ASN A 239 18.43 26.87 26.80
N THR A 240 17.77 26.26 27.78
CA THR A 240 18.42 25.35 28.72
C THR A 240 17.76 23.99 28.75
N LEU A 241 18.55 22.96 29.04
CA LEU A 241 18.11 21.60 29.28
C LEU A 241 18.71 21.09 30.57
N SER A 242 17.86 20.65 31.50
CA SER A 242 18.32 20.04 32.75
C SER A 242 17.60 18.73 33.02
N PHE A 243 18.32 17.76 33.60
CA PHE A 243 17.74 16.47 33.98
C PHE A 243 18.65 15.73 34.96
N THR A 244 18.11 14.73 35.65
CA THR A 244 18.89 13.83 36.50
C THR A 244 19.05 12.47 35.82
N TYR A 245 20.27 12.06 35.53
CA TYR A 245 20.60 10.78 34.93
C TYR A 245 21.69 10.07 35.74
N ARG A 246 21.47 8.80 36.07
CA ARG A 246 22.39 7.99 36.90
C ARG A 246 22.77 8.68 38.21
N ARG A 247 21.79 9.25 38.88
CA ARG A 247 21.92 9.96 40.15
C ARG A 247 22.71 11.28 40.10
N LYS A 248 23.10 11.76 38.92
CA LYS A 248 23.78 13.06 38.73
C LYS A 248 22.83 14.04 38.05
N LYS A 249 22.86 15.29 38.50
CA LYS A 249 22.05 16.39 37.90
C LYS A 249 22.91 17.09 36.85
N TYR A 250 22.40 17.13 35.63
CA TYR A 250 23.03 17.80 34.48
C TYR A 250 22.24 19.05 34.11
N ALA A 251 22.94 20.12 33.73
CA ALA A 251 22.33 21.31 33.17
C ALA A 251 23.21 21.85 32.04
N PHE A 252 22.56 22.07 30.86
CA PHE A 252 23.19 22.55 29.64
C PHE A 252 22.56 23.87 29.22
N SER A 253 23.33 24.75 28.59
CA SER A 253 22.87 26.02 28.01
C SER A 253 23.26 26.08 26.52
N GLY A 254 22.39 26.63 25.69
CA GLY A 254 22.66 26.85 24.27
C GLY A 254 23.70 27.94 23.99
N ASP A 255 23.95 28.80 24.97
CA ASP A 255 24.86 29.96 24.82
C ASP A 255 26.27 29.67 25.38
N SER A 256 26.55 28.43 25.80
CA SER A 256 27.81 28.10 26.46
C SER A 256 28.27 26.68 26.15
N GLU A 257 29.58 26.54 25.95
CA GLU A 257 30.24 25.24 25.96
C GLU A 257 30.33 24.63 27.37
N ALA A 258 30.08 25.43 28.41
CA ALA A 258 30.09 24.94 29.78
C ALA A 258 28.73 24.33 30.15
N TYR A 259 28.76 23.19 30.82
CA TYR A 259 27.60 22.56 31.45
C TYR A 259 27.91 22.21 32.89
N THR A 260 26.91 21.94 33.70
CA THR A 260 27.12 21.55 35.08
C THR A 260 26.73 20.12 35.36
N VAL A 261 27.50 19.46 36.26
CA VAL A 261 27.18 18.16 36.82
C VAL A 261 27.17 18.32 38.35
N ASP A 262 25.99 18.13 38.94
CA ASP A 262 25.75 18.38 40.39
C ASP A 262 26.20 19.79 40.87
N GLY A 263 26.21 20.77 39.97
CA GLY A 263 26.63 22.14 40.19
C GLY A 263 28.07 22.43 39.81
N GLU A 264 28.89 21.44 39.61
CA GLU A 264 30.30 21.61 39.16
C GLU A 264 30.37 21.86 37.65
N LYS A 265 31.17 22.84 37.24
CA LYS A 265 31.36 23.25 35.86
C LYS A 265 32.22 22.23 35.09
N ASN A 266 31.73 21.83 33.94
CA ASN A 266 32.41 20.98 32.95
C ASN A 266 32.37 21.65 31.58
N ARG A 267 33.14 21.14 30.60
CA ARG A 267 33.21 21.71 29.25
C ARG A 267 32.83 20.65 28.17
N LEU A 268 32.01 21.08 27.18
CA LEU A 268 31.56 20.22 26.08
C LEU A 268 32.62 20.06 24.97
N GLY A 269 33.42 21.12 24.73
CA GLY A 269 34.33 21.16 23.55
C GLY A 269 33.63 21.55 22.24
N PHE A 270 32.35 21.89 22.29
CA PHE A 270 31.52 22.43 21.20
C PHE A 270 30.39 23.25 21.78
N LEU A 271 29.85 24.18 20.98
CA LEU A 271 28.68 24.94 21.35
C LEU A 271 27.41 24.19 20.90
N PRO A 272 26.43 23.90 21.78
CA PRO A 272 25.15 23.33 21.37
C PRO A 272 24.44 24.20 20.35
N LYS A 273 23.76 23.59 19.36
CA LYS A 273 22.96 24.34 18.40
C LYS A 273 21.52 24.41 18.88
N ILE A 274 20.83 25.51 18.56
CA ILE A 274 19.44 25.73 18.96
C ILE A 274 18.58 25.67 17.72
N ALA A 275 17.53 24.85 17.76
CA ALA A 275 16.50 24.79 16.73
C ALA A 275 15.13 24.53 17.39
N GLY A 276 14.10 25.32 17.00
CA GLY A 276 12.77 25.22 17.60
C GLY A 276 12.76 25.35 19.12
N GLY A 277 13.64 26.17 19.69
CA GLY A 277 13.73 26.39 21.13
C GLY A 277 14.28 25.21 21.95
N THR A 278 14.93 24.24 21.31
CA THR A 278 15.58 23.11 22.03
C THR A 278 17.04 22.95 21.61
N LEU A 279 17.82 22.27 22.45
CA LEU A 279 19.25 22.09 22.27
C LEU A 279 19.55 20.82 21.48
N PHE A 280 20.44 20.97 20.49
CA PHE A 280 21.00 19.90 19.67
C PHE A 280 22.48 19.72 19.94
N PHE A 281 22.89 18.46 19.93
CA PHE A 281 24.24 18.02 20.21
C PHE A 281 24.74 17.12 19.06
N PRO A 282 26.06 17.04 18.81
CA PRO A 282 26.59 16.06 17.87
C PRO A 282 26.10 14.65 18.20
N ALA A 283 25.67 13.90 17.20
CA ALA A 283 25.11 12.56 17.40
C ALA A 283 26.06 11.63 18.20
N GLN A 284 27.37 11.72 17.93
CA GLN A 284 28.37 10.96 18.67
C GLN A 284 28.36 11.30 20.17
N TYR A 285 28.28 12.60 20.51
CA TYR A 285 28.19 13.02 21.92
C TYR A 285 26.93 12.46 22.59
N VAL A 286 25.79 12.50 21.92
CA VAL A 286 24.52 11.93 22.41
C VAL A 286 24.66 10.43 22.66
N MET A 287 25.29 9.71 21.73
CA MET A 287 25.53 8.28 21.87
C MET A 287 26.41 7.97 23.08
N ASP A 288 27.52 8.65 23.22
CA ASP A 288 28.49 8.44 24.31
C ASP A 288 27.89 8.78 25.67
N PHE A 289 27.13 9.89 25.76
CA PHE A 289 26.47 10.34 26.97
C PHE A 289 25.47 9.30 27.51
N PHE A 290 24.59 8.80 26.62
CA PHE A 290 23.59 7.80 26.99
C PHE A 290 24.07 6.36 26.84
N ARG A 291 25.33 6.14 26.41
CA ARG A 291 26.00 4.86 26.23
C ARG A 291 25.33 3.96 25.19
N TRP A 292 24.86 4.54 24.11
CA TRP A 292 24.50 3.77 22.92
C TRP A 292 25.74 3.45 22.10
N ARG A 293 25.77 2.26 21.52
CA ARG A 293 26.94 1.73 20.82
C ARG A 293 26.87 1.81 19.30
N GLN A 294 25.69 1.98 18.76
CA GLN A 294 25.47 1.97 17.33
C GLN A 294 24.51 3.05 16.88
N ILE A 295 24.80 3.64 15.72
CA ILE A 295 23.93 4.54 14.98
C ILE A 295 23.66 3.92 13.61
N PHE A 296 22.40 3.90 13.21
CA PHE A 296 21.96 3.58 11.87
C PHE A 296 21.28 4.80 11.29
N THR A 297 21.68 5.21 10.08
CA THR A 297 21.04 6.30 9.34
C THR A 297 20.53 5.77 8.02
N SER A 298 19.22 5.89 7.80
CA SER A 298 18.60 5.49 6.55
C SER A 298 18.62 6.62 5.52
N PRO A 299 18.57 6.31 4.21
CA PRO A 299 18.37 7.31 3.16
C PRO A 299 17.11 8.16 3.34
N LEU A 300 16.14 7.66 4.10
CA LEU A 300 14.87 8.32 4.40
C LEU A 300 14.99 9.39 5.50
N GLY A 301 16.19 9.59 6.04
CA GLY A 301 16.41 10.51 7.16
C GLY A 301 16.04 9.95 8.54
N LEU A 302 15.71 8.66 8.63
CA LEU A 302 15.53 7.97 9.91
C LEU A 302 16.89 7.72 10.55
N VAL A 303 17.02 8.06 11.83
CA VAL A 303 18.21 7.83 12.64
C VAL A 303 17.82 6.96 13.82
N ILE A 304 18.53 5.83 14.00
CA ILE A 304 18.28 4.89 15.10
C ILE A 304 19.54 4.75 15.93
N LEU A 305 19.45 5.09 17.21
CA LEU A 305 20.48 4.84 18.22
C LEU A 305 20.15 3.58 19.00
N SER A 306 21.07 2.62 19.10
CA SER A 306 20.78 1.32 19.73
C SER A 306 22.02 0.72 20.41
N ASN A 307 21.80 -0.09 21.43
CA ASN A 307 22.81 -0.93 22.05
C ASN A 307 22.93 -2.32 21.40
N ARG A 308 22.02 -2.66 20.51
CA ARG A 308 21.99 -3.92 19.79
C ARG A 308 22.65 -3.77 18.42
N ARG A 309 23.27 -4.86 17.96
CA ARG A 309 23.85 -4.90 16.62
C ARG A 309 22.75 -4.65 15.60
N ASN A 310 22.85 -3.54 14.89
CA ASN A 310 21.91 -3.19 13.83
C ASN A 310 22.10 -4.12 12.65
N VAL A 311 21.02 -4.76 12.28
CA VAL A 311 20.94 -5.65 11.11
C VAL A 311 20.09 -5.05 9.99
N PHE A 312 19.76 -3.74 10.09
CA PHE A 312 18.98 -3.08 9.06
C PHE A 312 19.79 -2.87 7.79
N ASP A 313 19.23 -3.26 6.69
CA ASP A 313 19.69 -2.94 5.35
C ASP A 313 18.75 -1.94 4.71
N ALA A 314 19.27 -0.82 4.21
CA ALA A 314 18.46 0.27 3.71
C ALA A 314 17.59 -0.10 2.48
N ALA A 315 18.05 -1.06 1.67
CA ALA A 315 17.30 -1.51 0.49
C ALA A 315 16.34 -2.65 0.85
N ARG A 316 16.83 -3.70 1.51
CA ARG A 316 16.03 -4.85 1.92
C ARG A 316 14.88 -4.46 2.86
N ASP A 317 15.19 -3.62 3.85
CA ASP A 317 14.26 -3.26 4.91
C ASP A 317 13.57 -1.91 4.65
N ALA A 318 13.58 -1.40 3.42
CA ALA A 318 13.08 -0.07 3.07
C ALA A 318 11.63 0.18 3.52
N GLY A 319 10.74 -0.78 3.30
CA GLY A 319 9.33 -0.68 3.75
C GLY A 319 9.20 -0.62 5.27
N LEU A 320 10.00 -1.43 5.97
CA LEU A 320 10.06 -1.46 7.42
C LEU A 320 10.60 -0.15 7.99
N LEU A 321 11.70 0.35 7.45
CA LEU A 321 12.31 1.62 7.84
C LEU A 321 11.34 2.77 7.60
N TRP A 322 10.54 2.71 6.52
CA TRP A 322 9.49 3.69 6.29
C TRP A 322 8.38 3.60 7.36
N GLN A 323 7.94 2.40 7.75
CA GLN A 323 6.95 2.24 8.82
C GLN A 323 7.45 2.81 10.15
N LEU A 324 8.71 2.55 10.50
CA LEU A 324 9.34 3.16 11.68
C LEU A 324 9.41 4.69 11.58
N ASN A 325 9.77 5.20 10.42
CA ASN A 325 9.76 6.64 10.17
C ASN A 325 8.34 7.22 10.27
N ALA A 326 7.34 6.49 9.79
CA ALA A 326 5.94 6.88 9.88
C ALA A 326 5.47 6.98 11.34
N GLU A 327 5.87 6.09 12.23
CA GLU A 327 5.56 6.19 13.67
C GLU A 327 6.08 7.47 14.30
N ILE A 328 7.16 8.01 13.77
CA ILE A 328 7.78 9.26 14.26
C ILE A 328 7.12 10.46 13.60
N THR A 329 6.98 10.43 12.28
CA THR A 329 6.53 11.56 11.45
C THR A 329 5.04 11.74 11.45
N PHE A 330 4.30 10.64 11.47
CA PHE A 330 2.86 10.71 11.44
C PHE A 330 2.30 10.80 12.87
N VAL A 331 1.54 11.82 13.06
CA VAL A 331 0.36 11.65 13.88
C VAL A 331 -0.52 10.74 13.03
N GLN A 332 -0.56 9.43 13.34
CA GLN A 332 -1.53 8.55 12.71
C GLN A 332 -2.87 9.30 12.67
N PRO A 333 -3.60 9.31 11.56
CA PRO A 333 -4.95 9.82 11.57
C PRO A 333 -5.74 8.93 12.53
N THR A 334 -5.67 9.23 13.83
CA THR A 334 -6.57 8.57 14.74
C THR A 334 -7.97 8.91 14.26
N ALA A 335 -8.87 7.97 14.36
CA ALA A 335 -10.22 8.18 13.90
C ALA A 335 -10.86 9.43 14.55
N GLU A 336 -10.51 9.71 15.80
CA GLU A 336 -10.92 10.92 16.54
C GLU A 336 -10.43 12.19 15.85
N ARG A 337 -9.17 12.21 15.44
CA ARG A 337 -8.58 13.37 14.78
C ARG A 337 -9.17 13.62 13.40
N VAL A 338 -9.40 12.57 12.63
CA VAL A 338 -10.05 12.70 11.31
C VAL A 338 -11.44 13.31 11.45
N VAL A 339 -12.22 12.84 12.43
CA VAL A 339 -13.55 13.37 12.70
C VAL A 339 -13.50 14.84 13.15
N GLU A 340 -12.55 15.19 14.02
CA GLU A 340 -12.34 16.57 14.48
C GLU A 340 -11.92 17.49 13.31
N ASP A 341 -10.94 17.09 12.51
CA ASP A 341 -10.45 17.84 11.36
C ASP A 341 -11.55 18.02 10.32
N LEU A 342 -12.34 16.99 10.05
CA LEU A 342 -13.49 17.05 9.15
C LEU A 342 -14.53 18.08 9.62
N ARG A 343 -14.91 18.05 10.90
CA ARG A 343 -15.85 19.02 11.48
C ARG A 343 -15.34 20.46 11.44
N ARG A 344 -14.04 20.63 11.71
CA ARG A 344 -13.40 21.94 11.70
C ARG A 344 -13.30 22.51 10.27
N LYS A 345 -12.94 21.70 9.30
CA LYS A 345 -12.72 22.12 7.91
C LYS A 345 -14.01 22.34 7.16
N ILE A 346 -15.03 21.53 7.42
CA ILE A 346 -16.31 21.58 6.73
C ILE A 346 -17.46 21.68 7.75
N PRO A 347 -17.69 22.88 8.30
CA PRO A 347 -18.76 23.07 9.27
C PRO A 347 -20.16 22.99 8.63
N ASN A 348 -20.26 23.11 7.30
CA ASN A 348 -21.50 22.97 6.55
C ASN A 348 -21.54 21.62 5.83
N ALA A 349 -22.40 20.73 6.30
CA ALA A 349 -22.59 19.39 5.77
C ALA A 349 -23.01 19.37 4.29
N ASP A 350 -23.66 20.42 3.79
CA ASP A 350 -24.13 20.50 2.40
C ASP A 350 -23.00 20.79 1.38
N ARG A 351 -21.83 21.20 1.81
CA ARG A 351 -20.70 21.44 0.90
C ARG A 351 -20.04 20.14 0.48
N CYS A 352 -19.67 20.04 -0.80
CA CYS A 352 -18.88 18.94 -1.31
C CYS A 352 -17.46 18.98 -0.69
N ARG A 353 -16.88 17.81 -0.49
CA ARG A 353 -15.62 17.64 0.23
C ARG A 353 -14.66 16.66 -0.42
N LEU A 354 -15.11 15.81 -1.34
CA LEU A 354 -14.27 14.80 -1.94
C LEU A 354 -13.50 15.33 -3.15
N LEU A 355 -12.20 15.14 -3.17
CA LEU A 355 -11.21 15.48 -4.17
C LEU A 355 -10.97 16.98 -4.37
N LEU A 356 -12.01 17.77 -4.48
CA LEU A 356 -11.98 19.23 -4.59
C LEU A 356 -12.95 19.85 -3.58
N THR A 357 -12.54 20.98 -3.02
CA THR A 357 -13.41 21.82 -2.20
C THR A 357 -14.48 22.53 -3.05
N HIS A 358 -15.50 23.05 -2.39
CA HIS A 358 -16.53 23.85 -3.07
C HIS A 358 -15.96 25.03 -3.86
N ASP A 359 -14.98 25.73 -3.29
CA ASP A 359 -14.36 26.91 -3.90
C ASP A 359 -13.50 26.55 -5.10
N GLU A 360 -12.79 25.41 -5.06
CA GLU A 360 -12.02 24.90 -6.20
C GLU A 360 -12.94 24.51 -7.36
N TRP A 361 -14.06 23.83 -7.07
CA TRP A 361 -15.08 23.56 -8.08
C TRP A 361 -15.64 24.84 -8.71
N PHE A 362 -15.89 25.87 -7.91
CA PHE A 362 -16.39 27.15 -8.39
C PHE A 362 -15.36 27.87 -9.30
N ALA A 363 -14.08 27.82 -8.93
CA ALA A 363 -12.99 28.34 -9.75
C ALA A 363 -12.88 27.61 -11.10
N LEU A 364 -12.92 26.27 -11.09
CA LEU A 364 -12.89 25.42 -12.28
C LEU A 364 -14.08 25.70 -13.20
N ARG A 365 -15.29 25.84 -12.63
CA ARG A 365 -16.52 26.19 -13.36
C ARG A 365 -16.41 27.56 -14.06
N ARG A 366 -15.76 28.53 -13.43
CA ARG A 366 -15.53 29.85 -14.05
C ARG A 366 -14.51 29.77 -15.19
N ALA A 367 -13.44 29.00 -15.00
CA ALA A 367 -12.42 28.78 -16.01
C ALA A 367 -12.99 28.07 -17.26
N ALA A 368 -13.75 27.01 -17.07
CA ALA A 368 -14.36 26.24 -18.16
C ALA A 368 -15.42 26.99 -18.99
N LYS A 369 -15.90 28.16 -18.53
CA LYS A 369 -16.77 29.03 -19.32
C LYS A 369 -16.00 29.83 -20.38
N LYS A 370 -14.69 30.00 -20.21
CA LYS A 370 -13.83 30.75 -21.12
C LYS A 370 -13.19 29.78 -22.14
N PRO A 371 -12.83 30.24 -23.34
CA PRO A 371 -11.99 29.45 -24.23
C PRO A 371 -10.66 29.10 -23.53
N GLY A 372 -10.30 27.81 -23.49
CA GLY A 372 -9.11 27.34 -22.83
C GLY A 372 -9.08 25.83 -22.73
N GLU A 373 -8.10 25.29 -22.05
CA GLU A 373 -7.94 23.86 -21.90
C GLU A 373 -8.97 23.22 -20.98
N GLU A 374 -9.41 23.91 -19.93
CA GLU A 374 -10.48 23.46 -19.05
C GLU A 374 -11.77 23.24 -19.84
N ARG A 375 -12.08 24.16 -20.75
CA ARG A 375 -13.21 24.04 -21.65
C ARG A 375 -13.05 22.85 -22.57
N ARG A 376 -11.88 22.68 -23.17
CA ARG A 376 -11.56 21.56 -24.06
C ARG A 376 -11.71 20.22 -23.35
N LEU A 377 -11.13 20.07 -22.14
CA LEU A 377 -11.27 18.86 -21.33
C LEU A 377 -12.73 18.56 -21.00
N MET A 378 -13.47 19.57 -20.57
CA MET A 378 -14.90 19.44 -20.34
C MET A 378 -15.65 18.94 -21.59
N ASP A 379 -15.34 19.50 -22.76
CA ASP A 379 -15.99 19.13 -24.02
C ASP A 379 -15.60 17.69 -24.43
N LEU A 380 -14.36 17.25 -24.20
CA LEU A 380 -13.92 15.87 -24.40
C LEU A 380 -14.68 14.89 -23.48
N ILE A 381 -14.85 15.24 -22.20
CA ILE A 381 -15.63 14.45 -21.24
C ILE A 381 -17.11 14.41 -21.67
N LYS A 382 -17.69 15.54 -22.08
CA LYS A 382 -19.04 15.60 -22.65
C LYS A 382 -19.18 14.71 -23.88
N LYS A 383 -18.21 14.71 -24.77
CA LYS A 383 -18.21 13.87 -25.98
C LYS A 383 -18.19 12.38 -25.63
N LYS A 384 -17.38 11.98 -24.65
CA LYS A 384 -17.22 10.57 -24.24
C LYS A 384 -18.43 10.07 -23.42
N TYR A 385 -18.89 10.84 -22.42
CA TYR A 385 -19.88 10.38 -21.43
C TYR A 385 -21.26 11.04 -21.57
N GLY A 386 -21.37 12.15 -22.27
CA GLY A 386 -22.60 12.95 -22.30
C GLY A 386 -23.80 12.33 -23.02
N LYS A 387 -23.56 11.37 -23.92
CA LYS A 387 -24.61 10.69 -24.72
C LYS A 387 -25.10 9.37 -24.12
N GLN A 388 -24.46 8.87 -23.08
CA GLN A 388 -24.85 7.61 -22.46
C GLN A 388 -26.18 7.82 -21.68
N THR A 389 -27.20 7.03 -21.98
CA THR A 389 -28.55 7.23 -21.48
C THR A 389 -29.14 6.03 -20.75
N GLU A 390 -28.46 4.87 -20.77
CA GLU A 390 -29.03 3.66 -20.19
C GLU A 390 -28.61 3.52 -18.71
N ALA A 391 -29.63 3.39 -17.86
CA ALA A 391 -29.42 3.00 -16.47
C ALA A 391 -29.00 1.52 -16.40
N TYR A 392 -28.08 1.23 -15.49
CA TYR A 392 -27.61 -0.11 -15.23
C TYR A 392 -28.75 -1.05 -14.83
N ARG A 393 -28.84 -2.24 -15.42
CA ARG A 393 -29.96 -3.18 -15.23
C ARG A 393 -29.57 -4.51 -14.59
N GLY A 394 -28.34 -4.70 -14.10
CA GLY A 394 -27.89 -5.98 -13.54
C GLY A 394 -27.09 -5.80 -12.24
N ALA A 395 -26.74 -6.91 -11.56
CA ALA A 395 -25.80 -6.85 -10.45
C ALA A 395 -24.42 -6.39 -10.95
N PRO A 396 -23.77 -5.41 -10.30
CA PRO A 396 -22.46 -4.96 -10.74
C PRO A 396 -21.45 -6.09 -10.62
N SER A 397 -20.79 -6.42 -11.72
CA SER A 397 -19.71 -7.40 -11.73
C SER A 397 -18.72 -7.07 -12.85
N GLY A 398 -17.43 -7.18 -12.55
CA GLY A 398 -16.36 -7.01 -13.52
C GLY A 398 -16.44 -5.71 -14.33
N ASP A 399 -16.26 -5.79 -15.64
CA ASP A 399 -16.18 -4.62 -16.54
C ASP A 399 -17.41 -3.71 -16.52
N THR A 400 -18.60 -4.27 -16.27
CA THR A 400 -19.85 -3.48 -16.23
C THR A 400 -19.93 -2.63 -14.96
N ALA A 401 -19.40 -3.10 -13.84
CA ALA A 401 -19.31 -2.32 -12.61
C ALA A 401 -18.42 -1.08 -12.82
N TRP A 402 -17.26 -1.28 -13.45
CA TRP A 402 -16.33 -0.20 -13.74
C TRP A 402 -16.89 0.83 -14.71
N ALA A 403 -17.60 0.41 -15.78
CA ALA A 403 -18.24 1.35 -16.71
C ALA A 403 -19.31 2.20 -16.03
N THR A 404 -20.12 1.60 -15.14
CA THR A 404 -21.11 2.33 -14.33
C THR A 404 -20.42 3.32 -13.40
N CYS A 405 -19.32 2.93 -12.76
CA CYS A 405 -18.53 3.81 -11.90
C CYS A 405 -17.99 5.02 -12.67
N GLU A 406 -17.42 4.81 -13.85
CA GLU A 406 -16.93 5.91 -14.68
C GLU A 406 -18.03 6.89 -15.06
N ASN A 407 -19.23 6.42 -15.39
CA ASN A 407 -20.36 7.26 -15.76
C ASN A 407 -20.82 8.14 -14.60
N ILE A 408 -21.00 7.56 -13.41
CA ILE A 408 -21.39 8.30 -12.21
C ILE A 408 -20.39 9.43 -11.94
N ILE A 409 -19.08 9.14 -11.95
CA ILE A 409 -18.03 10.12 -11.69
C ILE A 409 -18.02 11.20 -12.78
N ALA A 410 -18.11 10.83 -14.06
CA ALA A 410 -18.07 11.75 -15.18
C ALA A 410 -19.27 12.72 -15.18
N TRP A 411 -20.49 12.20 -14.97
CA TRP A 411 -21.70 13.05 -14.91
C TRP A 411 -21.67 13.97 -13.69
N SER A 412 -21.16 13.48 -12.56
CA SER A 412 -21.01 14.31 -11.36
C SER A 412 -20.01 15.45 -11.59
N ALA A 413 -18.87 15.17 -12.24
CA ALA A 413 -17.90 16.20 -12.64
C ALA A 413 -18.51 17.20 -13.62
N LEU A 414 -19.25 16.72 -14.65
CA LEU A 414 -19.95 17.57 -15.60
C LEU A 414 -20.98 18.47 -14.90
N TYR A 415 -21.76 17.93 -13.95
CA TYR A 415 -22.65 18.76 -13.14
C TYR A 415 -21.89 19.86 -12.40
N ARG A 416 -20.80 19.55 -11.73
CA ARG A 416 -20.02 20.53 -10.95
C ARG A 416 -19.48 21.64 -11.82
N VAL A 417 -18.98 21.33 -13.01
CA VAL A 417 -18.36 22.31 -13.91
C VAL A 417 -19.37 23.10 -14.73
N THR A 418 -20.44 22.45 -15.22
CA THR A 418 -21.44 23.15 -16.06
C THR A 418 -22.56 23.79 -15.23
N GLY A 419 -22.93 23.16 -14.13
CA GLY A 419 -24.14 23.47 -13.35
C GLY A 419 -25.42 22.95 -13.97
N GLU A 420 -25.35 22.14 -15.03
CA GLU A 420 -26.52 21.54 -15.69
C GLU A 420 -27.13 20.44 -14.81
N ARG A 421 -28.29 20.71 -14.22
CA ARG A 421 -28.99 19.77 -13.32
C ARG A 421 -29.30 18.40 -13.95
N SER A 422 -29.38 18.33 -15.28
CA SER A 422 -29.63 17.09 -16.01
C SER A 422 -28.59 16.02 -15.70
N TYR A 423 -27.31 16.40 -15.50
CA TYR A 423 -26.26 15.46 -15.10
C TYR A 423 -26.48 14.95 -13.67
N ALA A 424 -26.81 15.81 -12.72
CA ALA A 424 -27.11 15.38 -11.35
C ALA A 424 -28.34 14.46 -11.26
N LEU A 425 -29.32 14.66 -12.13
CA LEU A 425 -30.50 13.77 -12.24
C LEU A 425 -30.11 12.40 -12.84
N ARG A 426 -29.17 12.34 -13.79
CA ARG A 426 -28.65 11.08 -14.31
C ARG A 426 -27.93 10.30 -13.21
N VAL A 427 -27.07 10.97 -12.44
CA VAL A 427 -26.39 10.37 -11.27
C VAL A 427 -27.42 9.81 -10.29
N LEU A 428 -28.46 10.60 -9.96
CA LEU A 428 -29.54 10.15 -9.08
C LEU A 428 -30.25 8.90 -9.63
N GLY A 429 -30.55 8.91 -10.94
CA GLY A 429 -31.20 7.78 -11.62
C GLY A 429 -30.37 6.50 -11.52
N GLU A 430 -29.05 6.58 -11.80
CA GLU A 430 -28.14 5.46 -11.75
C GLU A 430 -27.96 4.94 -10.32
N MET A 431 -27.72 5.83 -9.37
CA MET A 431 -27.58 5.44 -7.96
C MET A 431 -28.88 4.84 -7.39
N ASN A 432 -30.07 5.34 -7.80
CA ASN A 432 -31.33 4.73 -7.42
C ASN A 432 -31.52 3.32 -8.04
N ALA A 433 -31.04 3.10 -9.27
CA ALA A 433 -31.06 1.77 -9.88
C ALA A 433 -30.17 0.80 -9.06
N LEU A 434 -28.98 1.23 -8.70
CA LEU A 434 -28.07 0.46 -7.83
C LEU A 434 -28.65 0.20 -6.43
N ALA A 435 -29.30 1.19 -5.83
CA ALA A 435 -29.89 1.08 -4.50
C ALA A 435 -31.11 0.13 -4.44
N ARG A 436 -31.76 -0.18 -5.56
CA ARG A 436 -32.86 -1.14 -5.67
C ARG A 436 -32.43 -2.58 -5.83
N LEU A 437 -31.17 -2.84 -6.06
CA LEU A 437 -30.61 -4.18 -6.11
C LEU A 437 -30.62 -4.82 -4.71
N ASP A 438 -30.65 -6.15 -4.64
CA ASP A 438 -30.58 -6.88 -3.38
C ASP A 438 -29.18 -6.79 -2.72
N GLY A 439 -28.17 -6.40 -3.48
CA GLY A 439 -26.80 -6.18 -3.04
C GLY A 439 -25.89 -5.79 -4.21
N TRP A 440 -24.62 -5.49 -3.90
CA TRP A 440 -23.58 -5.19 -4.89
C TRP A 440 -22.57 -6.34 -5.06
N GLY A 441 -22.96 -7.56 -4.68
CA GLY A 441 -22.14 -8.75 -4.83
C GLY A 441 -21.02 -8.89 -3.81
N ALA A 442 -21.11 -8.20 -2.66
CA ALA A 442 -20.08 -8.25 -1.62
C ALA A 442 -19.83 -9.66 -1.06
N GLU A 443 -20.84 -10.54 -1.15
CA GLU A 443 -20.73 -11.95 -0.78
C GLU A 443 -19.79 -12.76 -1.70
N LYS A 444 -19.54 -12.26 -2.90
CA LYS A 444 -18.59 -12.85 -3.87
C LYS A 444 -17.30 -12.07 -3.94
N SER A 445 -17.38 -10.73 -3.92
CA SER A 445 -16.25 -9.82 -4.05
C SER A 445 -16.54 -8.49 -3.37
N VAL A 446 -16.02 -8.32 -2.16
CA VAL A 446 -16.10 -7.04 -1.45
C VAL A 446 -15.37 -5.94 -2.23
N HIS A 447 -14.30 -6.29 -2.96
CA HIS A 447 -13.57 -5.36 -3.82
C HIS A 447 -14.48 -4.72 -4.89
N ASP A 448 -15.27 -5.51 -5.61
CA ASP A 448 -16.20 -5.00 -6.63
C ASP A 448 -17.29 -4.12 -6.02
N ALA A 449 -17.86 -4.55 -4.88
CA ALA A 449 -18.85 -3.76 -4.16
C ALA A 449 -18.29 -2.41 -3.68
N LEU A 450 -17.03 -2.37 -3.24
CA LEU A 450 -16.34 -1.15 -2.85
C LEU A 450 -16.05 -0.23 -4.03
N ALA A 451 -15.73 -0.78 -5.21
CA ALA A 451 -15.57 0.02 -6.42
C ALA A 451 -16.86 0.78 -6.77
N VAL A 452 -18.01 0.10 -6.71
CA VAL A 452 -19.34 0.75 -6.86
C VAL A 452 -19.58 1.76 -5.75
N GLY A 453 -19.22 1.40 -4.51
CA GLY A 453 -19.34 2.28 -3.35
C GLY A 453 -18.54 3.58 -3.50
N TYR A 454 -17.32 3.49 -4.03
CA TYR A 454 -16.48 4.66 -4.34
C TYR A 454 -17.17 5.62 -5.31
N ALA A 455 -17.66 5.11 -6.42
CA ALA A 455 -18.35 5.93 -7.41
C ALA A 455 -19.63 6.58 -6.84
N CYS A 456 -20.40 5.81 -6.08
CA CYS A 456 -21.58 6.32 -5.39
C CYS A 456 -21.22 7.40 -4.34
N ALA A 457 -20.12 7.24 -3.60
CA ALA A 457 -19.66 8.25 -2.65
C ALA A 457 -19.30 9.57 -3.34
N ILE A 458 -18.57 9.50 -4.47
CA ILE A 458 -18.26 10.69 -5.28
C ILE A 458 -19.54 11.31 -5.84
N GLY A 459 -20.42 10.51 -6.45
CA GLY A 459 -21.70 10.96 -7.00
C GLY A 459 -22.57 11.64 -5.95
N TYR A 460 -22.68 11.01 -4.78
CA TYR A 460 -23.41 11.54 -3.64
C TYR A 460 -22.83 12.89 -3.17
N ASP A 461 -21.53 12.94 -2.87
CA ASP A 461 -20.89 14.15 -2.35
C ASP A 461 -20.98 15.34 -3.33
N TRP A 462 -20.80 15.07 -4.63
CA TRP A 462 -20.82 16.15 -5.63
C TRP A 462 -22.22 16.60 -6.06
N CYS A 463 -23.24 15.76 -5.90
CA CYS A 463 -24.59 16.05 -6.40
C CYS A 463 -25.64 16.26 -5.30
N ARG A 464 -25.41 15.83 -4.07
CA ARG A 464 -26.40 15.79 -2.96
C ARG A 464 -27.11 17.12 -2.67
N GLN A 465 -26.45 18.25 -2.97
CA GLN A 465 -27.06 19.58 -2.80
C GLN A 465 -28.32 19.81 -3.66
N THR A 466 -28.48 19.02 -4.73
CA THR A 466 -29.65 19.10 -5.63
C THR A 466 -30.78 18.15 -5.26
N TRP A 467 -30.57 17.29 -4.27
CA TRP A 467 -31.47 16.21 -3.88
C TRP A 467 -32.17 16.50 -2.56
N THR A 468 -33.44 16.04 -2.44
CA THR A 468 -34.19 16.08 -1.19
C THR A 468 -33.71 15.00 -0.22
N GLU A 469 -33.99 15.13 1.08
CA GLU A 469 -33.68 14.10 2.07
C GLU A 469 -34.30 12.75 1.72
N ALA A 470 -35.57 12.75 1.21
CA ALA A 470 -36.22 11.53 0.75
C ALA A 470 -35.48 10.84 -0.41
N GLN A 471 -34.71 11.57 -1.24
CA GLN A 471 -33.87 11.03 -2.29
C GLN A 471 -32.51 10.55 -1.77
N LYS A 472 -31.95 11.22 -0.77
CA LYS A 472 -30.65 10.89 -0.19
C LYS A 472 -30.72 9.61 0.65
N ALA A 473 -31.68 9.47 1.55
CA ALA A 473 -31.76 8.41 2.54
C ALA A 473 -31.70 6.97 1.96
N PRO A 474 -32.36 6.63 0.83
CA PRO A 474 -32.17 5.30 0.23
C PRO A 474 -30.76 5.05 -0.28
N LEU A 475 -30.09 6.09 -0.83
CA LEU A 475 -28.73 5.99 -1.36
C LEU A 475 -27.71 5.80 -0.24
N GLU A 476 -27.86 6.53 0.86
CA GLU A 476 -27.05 6.40 2.06
C GLU A 476 -27.13 4.99 2.65
N ARG A 477 -28.37 4.46 2.76
CA ARG A 477 -28.58 3.08 3.25
C ARG A 477 -27.95 2.03 2.33
N ALA A 478 -28.05 2.20 1.00
CA ALA A 478 -27.45 1.29 0.05
C ALA A 478 -25.91 1.31 0.15
N MET A 479 -25.31 2.49 0.18
CA MET A 479 -23.83 2.64 0.35
C MET A 479 -23.36 2.03 1.69
N LEU A 480 -24.10 2.26 2.78
CA LEU A 480 -23.80 1.67 4.07
C LEU A 480 -23.88 0.14 4.01
N ARG A 481 -25.03 -0.39 3.55
CA ARG A 481 -25.32 -1.82 3.61
C ARG A 481 -24.47 -2.64 2.64
N PHE A 482 -24.30 -2.15 1.41
CA PHE A 482 -23.74 -2.95 0.32
C PHE A 482 -22.25 -2.75 0.11
N ALA A 483 -21.63 -1.69 0.69
CA ALA A 483 -20.23 -1.41 0.53
C ALA A 483 -19.51 -1.10 1.85
N LEU A 484 -19.97 -0.07 2.61
CA LEU A 484 -19.21 0.42 3.76
C LEU A 484 -19.13 -0.63 4.89
N ARG A 485 -20.25 -1.25 5.29
CA ARG A 485 -20.27 -2.30 6.32
C ARG A 485 -19.43 -3.51 5.92
N PRO A 486 -19.66 -4.16 4.75
CA PRO A 486 -18.83 -5.30 4.32
C PRO A 486 -17.35 -4.97 4.30
N GLY A 487 -16.98 -3.79 3.82
CA GLY A 487 -15.60 -3.35 3.80
C GLY A 487 -15.00 -3.15 5.20
N VAL A 488 -15.74 -2.56 6.14
CA VAL A 488 -15.31 -2.43 7.54
C VAL A 488 -15.15 -3.80 8.19
N ASP A 489 -16.05 -4.75 7.92
CA ASP A 489 -15.96 -6.10 8.46
C ASP A 489 -14.72 -6.84 7.95
N CYS A 490 -14.38 -6.67 6.67
CA CYS A 490 -13.12 -7.19 6.12
C CYS A 490 -11.89 -6.53 6.76
N LEU A 491 -11.91 -5.22 7.02
CA LEU A 491 -10.80 -4.54 7.72
C LEU A 491 -10.61 -5.03 9.16
N ARG A 492 -11.69 -5.44 9.80
CA ARG A 492 -11.66 -6.02 11.15
C ARG A 492 -11.22 -7.48 11.15
N GLY A 493 -11.48 -8.19 10.05
CA GLY A 493 -11.08 -9.56 9.85
C GLY A 493 -9.57 -9.72 9.70
N THR A 494 -9.10 -10.96 9.79
CA THR A 494 -7.67 -11.31 9.69
C THR A 494 -7.21 -11.51 8.25
N GLY A 495 -8.01 -11.13 7.28
CA GLY A 495 -7.66 -11.23 5.87
C GLY A 495 -6.35 -10.51 5.60
N ARG A 496 -5.23 -11.26 5.52
CA ARG A 496 -3.89 -10.73 5.23
C ARG A 496 -3.88 -9.80 4.01
N MET A 497 -4.75 -10.06 3.04
CA MET A 497 -4.90 -9.26 1.83
C MET A 497 -5.25 -7.79 2.11
N TRP A 498 -6.03 -7.51 3.15
CA TRP A 498 -6.47 -6.13 3.48
C TRP A 498 -5.37 -5.29 4.14
N HIS A 499 -4.37 -5.93 4.72
CA HIS A 499 -3.28 -5.30 5.46
C HIS A 499 -1.91 -5.47 4.77
N ALA A 500 -1.87 -6.15 3.64
CA ALA A 500 -0.62 -6.52 2.97
C ALA A 500 0.07 -5.37 2.22
N GLY A 501 -0.58 -4.21 2.08
CA GLY A 501 -0.04 -3.07 1.34
C GLY A 501 -0.03 -3.29 -0.18
N THR A 502 -0.91 -4.15 -0.68
CA THR A 502 -1.08 -4.46 -2.11
C THR A 502 -1.87 -3.37 -2.84
N SER A 503 -1.88 -3.44 -4.16
CA SER A 503 -2.72 -2.57 -5.01
C SER A 503 -4.20 -2.73 -4.70
N GLU A 504 -4.67 -3.95 -4.47
CA GLU A 504 -6.05 -4.23 -4.07
C GLU A 504 -6.38 -3.61 -2.70
N SER A 505 -5.47 -3.75 -1.72
CA SER A 505 -5.61 -3.08 -0.43
C SER A 505 -5.76 -1.57 -0.57
N ALA A 506 -4.95 -0.97 -1.44
CA ALA A 506 -5.00 0.47 -1.71
C ALA A 506 -6.34 0.90 -2.35
N GLU A 507 -6.85 0.15 -3.32
CA GLU A 507 -8.15 0.42 -3.96
C GLU A 507 -9.31 0.30 -2.94
N ASN A 508 -9.31 -0.76 -2.14
CA ASN A 508 -10.32 -1.00 -1.10
C ASN A 508 -10.32 0.11 -0.04
N LEU A 509 -9.13 0.52 0.44
CA LEU A 509 -9.00 1.60 1.41
C LEU A 509 -9.40 2.95 0.83
N CYS A 510 -9.08 3.23 -0.42
CA CYS A 510 -9.53 4.44 -1.13
C CYS A 510 -11.06 4.53 -1.15
N ALA A 511 -11.73 3.44 -1.51
CA ALA A 511 -13.18 3.37 -1.53
C ALA A 511 -13.80 3.55 -0.14
N LEU A 512 -13.22 2.91 0.87
CA LEU A 512 -13.68 3.04 2.26
C LEU A 512 -13.49 4.46 2.80
N VAL A 513 -12.37 5.11 2.50
CA VAL A 513 -12.14 6.52 2.87
C VAL A 513 -13.17 7.43 2.19
N ALA A 514 -13.44 7.22 0.89
CA ALA A 514 -14.46 7.99 0.18
C ALA A 514 -15.85 7.84 0.81
N LEU A 515 -16.27 6.60 1.07
CA LEU A 515 -17.55 6.28 1.73
C LEU A 515 -17.62 6.87 3.15
N ALA A 516 -16.56 6.71 3.94
CA ALA A 516 -16.50 7.24 5.30
C ALA A 516 -16.62 8.76 5.34
N LEU A 517 -15.93 9.45 4.44
CA LEU A 517 -16.01 10.91 4.34
C LEU A 517 -17.36 11.38 3.81
N ALA A 518 -17.94 10.69 2.81
CA ALA A 518 -19.23 11.06 2.24
C ALA A 518 -20.39 10.86 3.23
N LEU A 519 -20.32 9.81 4.04
CA LEU A 519 -21.39 9.37 4.95
C LEU A 519 -21.17 9.78 6.41
N ALA A 520 -20.14 10.60 6.69
CA ALA A 520 -19.72 10.94 8.06
C ALA A 520 -20.82 11.55 8.93
N GLU A 521 -21.80 12.28 8.35
CA GLU A 521 -22.94 12.83 9.08
C GLU A 521 -24.05 11.81 9.29
N ALA A 522 -24.33 10.99 8.26
CA ALA A 522 -25.42 10.01 8.32
C ALA A 522 -25.03 8.80 9.20
N TYR A 523 -23.77 8.36 9.12
CA TYR A 523 -23.28 7.16 9.81
C TYR A 523 -21.89 7.41 10.43
N PRO A 524 -21.79 8.31 11.43
CA PRO A 524 -20.50 8.72 11.99
C PRO A 524 -19.71 7.59 12.61
N GLU A 525 -20.38 6.63 13.24
CA GLU A 525 -19.74 5.50 13.91
C GLU A 525 -19.05 4.57 12.91
N THR A 526 -19.77 4.15 11.87
CA THR A 526 -19.19 3.26 10.84
C THR A 526 -18.08 3.98 10.09
N SER A 527 -18.20 5.27 9.83
CA SER A 527 -17.17 6.10 9.23
C SER A 527 -15.92 6.19 10.10
N TYR A 528 -16.10 6.36 11.41
CA TYR A 528 -15.02 6.34 12.39
C TYR A 528 -14.23 5.01 12.33
N ARG A 529 -14.92 3.87 12.21
CA ARG A 529 -14.30 2.54 12.17
C ARG A 529 -13.37 2.36 10.96
N VAL A 530 -13.66 2.96 9.82
CA VAL A 530 -12.76 2.93 8.65
C VAL A 530 -11.37 3.46 9.02
N PHE A 531 -11.31 4.60 9.70
CA PHE A 531 -10.03 5.19 10.08
C PHE A 531 -9.39 4.45 11.27
N ARG A 532 -10.22 3.92 12.16
CA ARG A 532 -9.76 3.13 13.31
C ARG A 532 -9.03 1.85 12.89
N PHE A 533 -9.56 1.14 11.90
CA PHE A 533 -9.02 -0.14 11.46
C PHE A 533 -8.12 -0.01 10.21
N GLY A 534 -8.39 0.94 9.33
CA GLY A 534 -7.68 1.11 8.07
C GLY A 534 -6.44 1.98 8.13
N GLY A 535 -6.23 2.75 9.20
CA GLY A 535 -5.12 3.71 9.29
C GLY A 535 -3.73 3.07 9.14
N SER A 536 -3.49 1.95 9.81
CA SER A 536 -2.24 1.18 9.70
C SER A 536 -2.08 0.54 8.32
N SER A 537 -3.17 0.09 7.71
CA SER A 537 -3.16 -0.51 6.37
C SER A 537 -2.80 0.51 5.29
N LEU A 538 -3.26 1.76 5.41
CA LEU A 538 -2.82 2.86 4.53
C LEU A 538 -1.30 3.06 4.61
N ILE A 539 -0.73 3.05 5.81
CA ILE A 539 0.72 3.14 6.01
C ILE A 539 1.43 2.00 5.25
N SER A 540 0.94 0.77 5.35
CA SER A 540 1.51 -0.38 4.62
C SER A 540 1.45 -0.20 3.11
N CYS A 541 0.35 0.35 2.55
CA CYS A 541 0.24 0.63 1.13
C CYS A 541 1.28 1.64 0.65
N PHE A 542 1.50 2.72 1.40
CA PHE A 542 2.55 3.70 1.07
C PHE A 542 3.96 3.14 1.23
N ALA A 543 4.19 2.24 2.18
CA ALA A 543 5.50 1.60 2.39
C ALA A 543 5.98 0.78 1.17
N ALA A 544 5.07 0.34 0.30
CA ALA A 544 5.40 -0.41 -0.91
C ALA A 544 6.28 0.40 -1.89
N TYR A 545 6.20 1.73 -1.87
CA TYR A 545 6.93 2.63 -2.79
C TYR A 545 8.34 2.99 -2.31
N ALA A 546 8.66 2.74 -1.05
CA ALA A 546 9.97 3.07 -0.51
C ALA A 546 11.07 2.15 -1.05
N PRO A 547 12.31 2.67 -1.26
CA PRO A 547 12.72 4.07 -1.09
C PRO A 547 12.61 4.91 -2.36
N ASP A 548 12.47 4.29 -3.53
CA ASP A 548 12.78 4.84 -4.85
C ASP A 548 11.57 4.96 -5.80
N GLY A 549 10.35 4.67 -5.31
CA GLY A 549 9.11 4.74 -6.06
C GLY A 549 8.83 3.55 -6.97
N GLY A 550 9.67 2.52 -6.94
CA GLY A 550 9.38 1.25 -7.60
C GLY A 550 8.24 0.50 -6.90
N TYR A 551 7.51 -0.32 -7.65
CA TYR A 551 6.37 -1.08 -7.11
C TYR A 551 6.54 -2.58 -7.38
N PRO A 552 6.59 -3.43 -6.34
CA PRO A 552 6.97 -4.84 -6.49
C PRO A 552 5.96 -5.69 -7.27
N GLU A 553 4.66 -5.41 -7.18
CA GLU A 553 3.61 -6.17 -7.86
C GLU A 553 3.55 -5.94 -9.38
N GLY A 554 4.45 -5.12 -9.94
CA GLY A 554 4.48 -4.81 -11.36
C GLY A 554 3.59 -3.63 -11.78
N ILE A 555 3.62 -3.33 -13.09
CA ILE A 555 3.08 -2.09 -13.64
C ILE A 555 1.55 -1.97 -13.56
N ALA A 556 0.83 -3.07 -13.81
CA ALA A 556 -0.64 -3.06 -13.79
C ALA A 556 -1.20 -2.85 -12.36
N ALA A 557 -0.57 -3.46 -11.38
CA ALA A 557 -0.88 -3.26 -9.97
C ALA A 557 -0.47 -1.85 -9.52
N TRP A 558 0.70 -1.37 -9.95
CA TRP A 558 1.17 -0.01 -9.70
C TRP A 558 0.15 1.03 -10.16
N GLU A 559 -0.39 0.90 -11.37
CA GLU A 559 -1.37 1.84 -11.93
C GLU A 559 -2.59 2.00 -11.02
N LYS A 560 -3.16 0.88 -10.61
CA LYS A 560 -4.37 0.84 -9.75
C LYS A 560 -4.08 1.37 -8.35
N GLY A 561 -3.06 0.82 -7.69
CA GLY A 561 -2.69 1.20 -6.33
C GLY A 561 -2.25 2.66 -6.22
N THR A 562 -1.45 3.14 -7.18
CA THR A 562 -0.98 4.53 -7.20
C THR A 562 -2.12 5.52 -7.41
N ARG A 563 -3.05 5.21 -8.34
CA ARG A 563 -4.26 6.02 -8.52
C ARG A 563 -5.09 6.07 -7.24
N ALA A 564 -5.34 4.93 -6.61
CA ALA A 564 -6.12 4.86 -5.39
C ALA A 564 -5.51 5.70 -4.25
N LEU A 565 -4.19 5.61 -4.05
CA LEU A 565 -3.51 6.37 -2.99
C LEU A 565 -3.44 7.87 -3.31
N ALA A 566 -3.24 8.27 -4.56
CA ALA A 566 -3.30 9.67 -4.97
C ALA A 566 -4.70 10.27 -4.69
N LEU A 567 -5.75 9.54 -5.04
CA LEU A 567 -7.13 9.92 -4.74
C LEU A 567 -7.41 9.98 -3.24
N THR A 568 -6.89 9.03 -2.46
CA THR A 568 -7.01 9.04 -0.99
C THR A 568 -6.38 10.30 -0.39
N ILE A 569 -5.17 10.66 -0.80
CA ILE A 569 -4.51 11.90 -0.35
C ILE A 569 -5.34 13.13 -0.74
N ALA A 570 -5.82 13.17 -1.97
CA ALA A 570 -6.64 14.29 -2.45
C ALA A 570 -7.93 14.45 -1.61
N MET A 571 -8.62 13.34 -1.32
CA MET A 571 -9.83 13.34 -0.47
C MET A 571 -9.55 13.79 0.96
N LEU A 572 -8.47 13.31 1.57
CA LEU A 572 -8.09 13.72 2.93
C LEU A 572 -7.74 15.22 2.98
N ARG A 573 -6.99 15.74 2.00
CA ARG A 573 -6.67 17.17 1.92
C ARG A 573 -7.91 18.05 1.73
N SER A 574 -8.80 17.68 0.84
CA SER A 574 -10.00 18.46 0.58
C SER A 574 -10.99 18.41 1.73
N ALA A 575 -11.18 17.25 2.35
CA ALA A 575 -12.15 17.06 3.44
C ALA A 575 -11.62 17.47 4.82
N CYS A 576 -10.38 17.11 5.15
CA CYS A 576 -9.81 17.30 6.50
C CYS A 576 -8.80 18.47 6.55
N GLY A 577 -8.36 18.99 5.40
CA GLY A 577 -7.35 20.05 5.30
C GLY A 577 -5.93 19.54 5.48
N THR A 578 -5.73 18.24 5.59
CA THR A 578 -4.44 17.58 5.75
C THR A 578 -4.45 16.20 5.13
N ASP A 579 -3.32 15.73 4.60
CA ASP A 579 -3.12 14.35 4.17
C ASP A 579 -2.42 13.50 5.24
N TYR A 580 -2.28 14.03 6.45
CA TYR A 580 -1.56 13.37 7.55
C TYR A 580 -0.12 12.99 7.21
N GLY A 581 0.49 13.63 6.20
CA GLY A 581 1.84 13.38 5.74
C GLY A 581 1.99 12.26 4.70
N PHE A 582 0.93 11.62 4.25
CA PHE A 582 1.00 10.53 3.27
C PHE A 582 1.66 10.93 1.95
N ALA A 583 1.48 12.17 1.48
CA ALA A 583 2.19 12.65 0.29
C ALA A 583 3.71 12.69 0.44
N SER A 584 4.22 12.75 1.67
CA SER A 584 5.66 12.74 1.96
C SER A 584 6.23 11.32 2.11
N ALA A 585 5.44 10.27 1.83
CA ALA A 585 5.91 8.90 1.88
C ALA A 585 7.10 8.70 0.94
N PRO A 586 8.21 8.09 1.44
CA PRO A 586 9.40 7.89 0.65
C PRO A 586 9.15 7.14 -0.65
N GLY A 587 9.70 7.65 -1.74
CA GLY A 587 9.53 7.10 -3.07
C GLY A 587 8.21 7.51 -3.75
N PHE A 588 7.15 7.88 -3.01
CA PHE A 588 5.84 8.14 -3.61
C PHE A 588 5.87 9.33 -4.58
N SER A 589 6.63 10.38 -4.29
CA SER A 589 6.80 11.54 -5.19
C SER A 589 7.46 11.20 -6.53
N GLN A 590 8.25 10.12 -6.57
CA GLN A 590 9.00 9.70 -7.75
C GLN A 590 8.31 8.58 -8.53
N THR A 591 7.24 8.01 -7.98
CA THR A 591 6.63 6.80 -8.53
C THR A 591 5.97 7.03 -9.90
N ALA A 592 5.55 8.25 -10.24
CA ALA A 592 5.06 8.57 -11.58
C ALA A 592 6.12 8.30 -12.67
N LEU A 593 7.42 8.56 -12.36
CA LEU A 593 8.52 8.19 -13.25
C LEU A 593 8.67 6.68 -13.43
N PHE A 594 8.38 5.89 -12.40
CA PHE A 594 8.39 4.43 -12.50
C PHE A 594 7.41 3.95 -13.57
N GLY A 595 6.15 4.40 -13.52
CA GLY A 595 5.16 4.08 -14.55
C GLY A 595 5.61 4.52 -15.95
N GLN A 596 6.05 5.77 -16.06
CA GLN A 596 6.53 6.31 -17.34
C GLN A 596 7.73 5.52 -17.91
N ASN A 597 8.65 5.06 -17.06
CA ASN A 597 9.81 4.28 -17.49
C ASN A 597 9.45 2.87 -18.01
N LEU A 598 8.30 2.32 -17.64
CA LEU A 598 7.84 0.99 -18.07
C LEU A 598 6.91 1.03 -19.28
N GLU A 599 6.56 2.21 -19.76
CA GLU A 599 5.74 2.39 -20.95
C GLU A 599 6.60 2.77 -22.16
N THR A 600 6.30 2.17 -23.31
CA THR A 600 6.83 2.49 -24.63
C THR A 600 5.69 2.82 -25.59
N LYS A 601 5.98 3.07 -26.88
CA LYS A 601 4.92 3.19 -27.88
C LYS A 601 4.12 1.89 -28.05
N ASN A 602 4.71 0.73 -27.69
CA ASN A 602 4.06 -0.57 -27.75
C ASN A 602 3.26 -0.91 -26.50
N GLY A 603 3.04 0.07 -25.63
CA GLY A 603 2.37 -0.09 -24.36
C GLY A 603 3.31 -0.48 -23.21
N MET A 604 2.73 -0.84 -22.08
CA MET A 604 3.46 -1.24 -20.89
C MET A 604 4.30 -2.50 -21.14
N TRP A 605 5.47 -2.58 -20.51
CA TRP A 605 6.19 -3.84 -20.41
C TRP A 605 5.32 -4.85 -19.64
N ASN A 606 5.09 -6.04 -20.24
CA ASN A 606 4.23 -7.09 -19.69
C ASN A 606 4.87 -7.89 -18.53
N LEU A 607 5.55 -7.19 -17.64
CA LEU A 607 6.13 -7.72 -16.42
C LEU A 607 5.05 -8.26 -15.48
N CYS A 608 5.33 -9.33 -14.78
CA CYS A 608 4.40 -9.98 -13.81
C CYS A 608 3.04 -10.33 -14.43
N GLY A 609 3.02 -10.71 -15.72
CA GLY A 609 1.80 -11.08 -16.41
C GLY A 609 0.84 -9.93 -16.75
N ALA A 610 1.31 -8.68 -16.72
CA ALA A 610 0.51 -7.53 -17.14
C ALA A 610 0.06 -7.65 -18.61
N LYS A 611 -1.14 -7.19 -18.93
CA LYS A 611 -1.55 -7.03 -20.33
C LYS A 611 -0.75 -5.90 -20.97
N ALA A 612 -0.28 -6.09 -22.19
CA ALA A 612 0.32 -5.03 -22.98
C ALA A 612 -0.77 -4.02 -23.39
N GLY A 613 -1.01 -3.04 -22.55
CA GLY A 613 -1.94 -1.92 -22.74
C GLY A 613 -1.23 -0.61 -22.50
N MET A 614 -1.87 0.51 -22.87
CA MET A 614 -1.34 1.84 -22.52
C MET A 614 -1.60 2.14 -21.05
N LEU A 615 -0.63 2.75 -20.38
CA LEU A 615 -0.71 3.18 -19.00
C LEU A 615 -1.79 4.25 -18.81
N ASP A 616 -2.66 4.13 -17.78
CA ASP A 616 -3.54 5.22 -17.37
C ASP A 616 -2.76 6.28 -16.58
N THR A 617 -2.51 7.41 -17.24
CA THR A 617 -1.80 8.56 -16.67
C THR A 617 -2.74 9.65 -16.14
N SER A 618 -4.03 9.34 -15.93
CA SER A 618 -5.05 10.35 -15.52
C SER A 618 -4.75 11.05 -14.19
N VAL A 619 -3.95 10.43 -13.31
CA VAL A 619 -3.51 11.03 -12.04
C VAL A 619 -2.19 11.81 -12.14
N PHE A 620 -1.56 11.89 -13.31
CA PHE A 620 -0.31 12.64 -13.47
C PHE A 620 -0.48 14.14 -13.19
N GLY A 621 -1.66 14.70 -13.47
CA GLY A 621 -2.01 16.04 -13.05
C GLY A 621 -1.92 16.23 -11.54
N TRP A 622 -2.39 15.26 -10.76
CA TRP A 622 -2.29 15.26 -9.30
C TRP A 622 -0.84 15.24 -8.81
N PHE A 623 0.03 14.41 -9.43
CA PHE A 623 1.46 14.37 -9.10
C PHE A 623 2.13 15.73 -9.37
N SER A 624 1.80 16.34 -10.51
CA SER A 624 2.29 17.66 -10.86
C SER A 624 1.89 18.72 -9.83
N LEU A 625 0.62 18.73 -9.41
CA LEU A 625 0.09 19.65 -8.41
C LEU A 625 0.71 19.44 -7.03
N THR A 626 0.85 18.19 -6.63
CA THR A 626 1.27 17.85 -5.26
C THR A 626 2.76 18.09 -5.05
N TYR A 627 3.58 17.84 -6.07
CA TYR A 627 5.04 17.86 -5.97
C TYR A 627 5.69 19.00 -6.77
N GLY A 628 4.90 19.82 -7.45
CA GLY A 628 5.42 20.96 -8.23
C GLY A 628 6.21 20.56 -9.49
N ASN A 629 6.09 19.32 -9.96
CA ASN A 629 6.77 18.85 -11.16
C ASN A 629 5.81 18.86 -12.37
N GLU A 630 5.88 19.89 -13.18
CA GLU A 630 5.00 20.06 -14.35
C GLU A 630 5.19 19.01 -15.45
N ALA A 631 6.31 18.29 -15.45
CA ALA A 631 6.62 17.28 -16.47
C ALA A 631 5.51 16.24 -16.60
N PHE A 632 4.92 15.77 -15.49
CA PHE A 632 3.86 14.76 -15.51
C PHE A 632 2.58 15.29 -16.14
N ALA A 633 2.15 16.50 -15.79
CA ALA A 633 0.98 17.12 -16.40
C ALA A 633 1.22 17.40 -17.88
N TRP A 634 2.45 17.81 -18.27
CA TRP A 634 2.84 17.98 -19.65
C TRP A 634 2.73 16.67 -20.45
N LEU A 635 3.28 15.57 -19.94
CA LEU A 635 3.19 14.24 -20.56
C LEU A 635 1.73 13.83 -20.76
N ARG A 636 0.90 13.95 -19.73
CA ARG A 636 -0.53 13.64 -19.83
C ARG A 636 -1.23 14.50 -20.89
N ARG A 637 -0.91 15.76 -20.94
CA ARG A 637 -1.46 16.67 -21.97
C ARG A 637 -1.09 16.23 -23.38
N GLN A 638 0.16 15.83 -23.64
CA GLN A 638 0.59 15.31 -24.95
C GLN A 638 -0.14 14.03 -25.31
N ASP A 639 -0.32 13.12 -24.38
CA ASP A 639 -1.10 11.91 -24.58
C ASP A 639 -2.55 12.18 -25.02
N LEU A 640 -3.19 13.19 -24.41
CA LEU A 640 -4.56 13.61 -24.77
C LEU A 640 -4.59 14.35 -26.12
N LEU A 641 -3.59 15.18 -26.43
CA LEU A 641 -3.49 15.93 -27.68
C LEU A 641 -3.26 15.00 -28.89
N SER A 642 -2.41 14.00 -28.71
CA SER A 642 -2.10 13.01 -29.75
C SER A 642 -3.19 11.95 -29.93
N GLY A 643 -4.18 11.92 -29.05
CA GLY A 643 -5.21 10.87 -29.04
C GLY A 643 -4.70 9.48 -28.64
N LYS A 644 -3.47 9.38 -28.14
CA LYS A 644 -2.89 8.11 -27.63
C LYS A 644 -3.65 7.55 -26.45
N LYS A 645 -4.17 8.43 -25.58
CA LYS A 645 -4.93 8.05 -24.39
C LYS A 645 -6.29 8.74 -24.33
N THR A 646 -7.23 8.09 -23.70
CA THR A 646 -8.60 8.61 -23.57
C THR A 646 -8.70 9.55 -22.37
N VAL A 647 -9.61 10.54 -22.47
CA VAL A 647 -9.91 11.46 -21.38
C VAL A 647 -10.58 10.73 -20.21
N SER A 648 -10.20 11.12 -18.98
CA SER A 648 -10.79 10.71 -17.72
C SER A 648 -11.42 11.91 -16.99
N PRO A 649 -12.44 11.74 -16.15
CA PRO A 649 -12.94 12.81 -15.28
C PRO A 649 -11.85 13.45 -14.40
N TYR A 650 -10.82 12.68 -14.04
CA TYR A 650 -9.69 13.15 -13.22
C TYR A 650 -8.79 14.15 -13.94
N ASP A 651 -8.76 14.15 -15.27
CA ASP A 651 -8.03 15.16 -16.04
C ASP A 651 -8.58 16.58 -15.80
N LEU A 652 -9.88 16.67 -15.54
CA LEU A 652 -10.54 17.93 -15.19
C LEU A 652 -10.34 18.29 -13.71
N VAL A 653 -10.46 17.29 -12.83
CA VAL A 653 -10.32 17.46 -11.37
C VAL A 653 -8.90 17.93 -11.01
N PHE A 654 -7.88 17.37 -11.64
CA PHE A 654 -6.48 17.67 -11.37
C PHE A 654 -5.84 18.58 -12.41
N TYR A 655 -6.65 19.24 -13.23
CA TYR A 655 -6.15 20.17 -14.20
C TYR A 655 -5.57 21.44 -13.56
N ARG A 656 -4.42 21.86 -14.08
CA ARG A 656 -3.85 23.20 -13.83
C ARG A 656 -3.16 23.69 -15.10
N PRO A 657 -3.15 25.01 -15.37
CA PRO A 657 -2.33 25.59 -16.42
C PRO A 657 -0.87 25.21 -16.25
N LEU A 658 -0.20 24.90 -17.35
CA LEU A 658 1.23 24.62 -17.36
C LEU A 658 2.02 25.88 -17.72
N GLY A 659 3.09 26.18 -16.98
CA GLY A 659 4.11 27.13 -17.35
C GLY A 659 5.10 26.58 -18.39
N MET A 660 5.23 25.26 -18.45
CA MET A 660 6.13 24.55 -19.34
C MET A 660 5.65 24.57 -20.79
N THR A 661 6.52 24.96 -21.72
CA THR A 661 6.25 25.01 -23.17
C THR A 661 7.01 23.97 -23.96
N GLU A 662 8.08 23.41 -23.40
CA GLU A 662 8.95 22.43 -24.04
C GLU A 662 8.83 21.05 -23.39
N SER A 663 9.24 20.03 -24.15
CA SER A 663 9.26 18.65 -23.67
C SER A 663 10.21 18.50 -22.48
N PRO A 664 9.77 17.83 -21.37
CA PRO A 664 10.66 17.60 -20.24
C PRO A 664 11.81 16.65 -20.64
N VAL A 665 12.99 16.93 -20.13
CA VAL A 665 14.12 16.01 -20.22
C VAL A 665 13.96 14.93 -19.15
N LEU A 666 13.67 13.69 -19.58
CA LEU A 666 13.53 12.54 -18.70
C LEU A 666 14.83 11.71 -18.71
N PRO A 667 15.19 11.08 -17.56
CA PRO A 667 16.30 10.12 -17.52
C PRO A 667 16.08 8.98 -18.51
N LEU A 668 17.12 8.60 -19.27
CA LEU A 668 17.04 7.47 -20.21
C LEU A 668 16.95 6.13 -19.47
N ASP A 669 17.62 6.02 -18.33
CA ASP A 669 17.73 4.79 -17.58
C ASP A 669 17.07 4.93 -16.20
N SER A 670 16.51 3.83 -15.72
CA SER A 670 15.90 3.80 -14.40
C SER A 670 16.27 2.52 -13.67
N VAL A 671 16.57 2.65 -12.38
CA VAL A 671 16.90 1.53 -11.49
C VAL A 671 16.01 1.62 -10.27
N ARG A 672 15.17 0.59 -10.03
CA ARG A 672 14.26 0.48 -8.88
C ARG A 672 14.65 -0.76 -8.08
N ARG A 673 15.53 -0.55 -7.11
CA ARG A 673 16.21 -1.67 -6.43
C ARG A 673 15.27 -2.58 -5.66
N ARG A 674 14.28 -2.02 -4.96
CA ARG A 674 13.31 -2.83 -4.20
C ARG A 674 12.40 -3.63 -5.13
N ALA A 675 11.90 -3.00 -6.18
CA ALA A 675 11.07 -3.68 -7.18
C ALA A 675 11.89 -4.62 -8.07
N GLY A 676 13.24 -4.53 -8.03
CA GLY A 676 14.12 -5.32 -8.86
C GLY A 676 14.06 -4.95 -10.34
N ILE A 677 13.65 -3.74 -10.70
CA ILE A 677 13.38 -3.35 -12.09
C ILE A 677 14.43 -2.36 -12.58
N VAL A 678 14.98 -2.67 -13.74
CA VAL A 678 15.87 -1.78 -14.51
C VAL A 678 15.29 -1.55 -15.89
N THR A 679 15.34 -0.31 -16.36
CA THR A 679 15.06 0.03 -17.76
C THR A 679 16.21 0.84 -18.34
N LEU A 680 16.64 0.48 -19.56
CA LEU A 680 17.68 1.15 -20.32
C LEU A 680 17.08 1.59 -21.65
N ARG A 681 17.38 2.86 -22.08
CA ARG A 681 16.84 3.42 -23.32
C ARG A 681 17.90 4.12 -24.15
N SER A 682 17.73 4.11 -25.47
CA SER A 682 18.53 4.97 -26.35
C SER A 682 17.96 6.39 -26.42
N ALA A 683 16.65 6.53 -26.35
CA ALA A 683 15.91 7.81 -26.38
C ALA A 683 14.49 7.63 -25.84
N TRP A 684 13.73 8.73 -25.79
CA TRP A 684 12.28 8.74 -25.52
C TRP A 684 11.42 8.81 -26.79
N GLY A 685 12.04 8.73 -27.97
CA GLY A 685 11.34 8.79 -29.27
C GLY A 685 10.70 7.46 -29.68
N GLU A 686 9.94 7.51 -30.80
CA GLU A 686 9.19 6.34 -31.32
C GLU A 686 10.08 5.21 -31.85
N ASP A 687 11.29 5.53 -32.31
CA ASP A 687 12.27 4.57 -32.82
C ASP A 687 13.35 4.18 -31.79
N ALA A 688 13.09 4.42 -30.51
CA ALA A 688 14.02 4.14 -29.44
C ALA A 688 14.28 2.64 -29.25
N CYS A 689 15.49 2.31 -28.79
CA CYS A 689 15.78 1.02 -28.19
C CYS A 689 15.36 1.05 -26.71
N PHE A 690 14.80 -0.07 -26.23
CA PHE A 690 14.41 -0.29 -24.86
C PHE A 690 14.82 -1.68 -24.40
N VAL A 691 15.49 -1.74 -23.25
CA VAL A 691 15.80 -2.99 -22.56
C VAL A 691 15.24 -2.89 -21.16
N GLY A 692 14.32 -3.78 -20.81
CA GLY A 692 13.88 -4.00 -19.43
C GLY A 692 14.58 -5.23 -18.85
N LEU A 693 15.05 -5.17 -17.60
CA LEU A 693 15.59 -6.30 -16.86
C LEU A 693 14.91 -6.39 -15.50
N HIS A 694 14.40 -7.56 -15.14
CA HIS A 694 13.75 -7.84 -13.87
C HIS A 694 14.63 -8.71 -12.98
N GLY A 695 14.93 -8.22 -11.80
CA GLY A 695 15.36 -8.99 -10.65
C GLY A 695 14.15 -9.31 -9.78
N GLY A 696 14.06 -8.72 -8.58
CA GLY A 696 12.89 -8.82 -7.71
C GLY A 696 12.73 -10.17 -7.04
N SER A 697 11.49 -10.57 -6.80
CA SER A 697 11.15 -11.76 -6.02
C SER A 697 10.08 -12.60 -6.69
N ASN A 698 10.35 -13.92 -6.81
CA ASN A 698 9.38 -14.87 -7.37
C ASN A 698 8.16 -15.11 -6.46
N HIS A 699 8.18 -14.68 -5.19
CA HIS A 699 7.08 -14.86 -4.24
C HIS A 699 6.17 -13.63 -4.07
N GLU A 700 6.35 -12.60 -4.89
CA GLU A 700 5.45 -11.44 -4.86
C GLU A 700 4.00 -11.84 -5.19
N VAL A 701 3.05 -11.12 -4.59
CA VAL A 701 1.62 -11.38 -4.81
C VAL A 701 1.28 -11.19 -6.29
N GLY A 702 0.69 -12.22 -6.88
CA GLY A 702 0.39 -12.21 -8.33
C GLY A 702 1.59 -12.40 -9.24
N GLY A 703 2.82 -12.52 -8.70
CA GLY A 703 4.05 -12.67 -9.45
C GLY A 703 4.15 -13.97 -10.26
N ALA A 704 5.11 -14.02 -11.17
CA ALA A 704 5.51 -15.20 -11.94
C ALA A 704 6.91 -15.68 -11.48
N LEU A 705 7.36 -16.83 -11.99
CA LEU A 705 8.73 -17.29 -11.83
C LEU A 705 9.60 -16.57 -12.88
N ASP A 706 9.78 -15.28 -12.72
CA ASP A 706 10.33 -14.38 -13.73
C ASP A 706 11.61 -13.64 -13.31
N ALA A 707 12.28 -14.12 -12.25
CA ALA A 707 13.58 -13.61 -11.87
C ALA A 707 14.57 -13.69 -13.04
N GLY A 708 15.19 -12.56 -13.39
CA GLY A 708 16.06 -12.44 -14.57
C GLY A 708 15.32 -12.21 -15.89
N SER A 709 14.00 -12.06 -15.89
CA SER A 709 13.23 -11.80 -17.12
C SER A 709 13.63 -10.47 -17.76
N PHE A 710 13.55 -10.40 -19.09
CA PHE A 710 13.85 -9.18 -19.83
C PHE A 710 12.83 -8.91 -20.94
N CYS A 711 12.77 -7.66 -21.36
CA CYS A 711 12.05 -7.20 -22.55
C CYS A 711 13.02 -6.48 -23.47
N LEU A 712 12.84 -6.62 -24.77
CA LEU A 712 13.66 -5.97 -25.77
C LEU A 712 12.82 -5.32 -26.86
N GLU A 713 13.02 -4.01 -27.02
CA GLU A 713 12.54 -3.27 -28.20
C GLU A 713 13.73 -2.64 -28.91
N MET A 714 13.75 -2.73 -30.22
CA MET A 714 14.78 -2.15 -31.08
C MET A 714 14.14 -1.35 -32.20
N GLY A 715 14.56 -0.09 -32.31
CA GLY A 715 13.96 0.83 -33.28
C GLY A 715 12.45 1.00 -33.08
N GLY A 716 11.98 0.96 -31.84
CA GLY A 716 10.59 1.08 -31.51
C GLY A 716 9.71 -0.15 -31.80
N VAL A 717 10.29 -1.30 -32.16
CA VAL A 717 9.57 -2.56 -32.33
C VAL A 717 9.87 -3.49 -31.17
N ARG A 718 8.82 -4.04 -30.54
CA ARG A 718 8.95 -5.03 -29.46
C ARG A 718 9.21 -6.40 -30.07
N PHE A 719 10.46 -6.84 -30.02
CA PHE A 719 10.87 -8.14 -30.56
C PHE A 719 10.76 -9.26 -29.53
N LEU A 720 11.16 -9.00 -28.27
CA LEU A 720 11.16 -10.02 -27.21
C LEU A 720 10.39 -9.53 -26.00
N SER A 721 9.42 -10.32 -25.58
CA SER A 721 8.66 -10.10 -24.34
C SER A 721 8.08 -11.41 -23.85
N ALA A 722 7.83 -11.52 -22.54
CA ALA A 722 7.17 -12.69 -21.98
C ALA A 722 5.81 -12.92 -22.65
N CYS A 723 5.44 -14.17 -22.91
CA CYS A 723 4.16 -14.48 -23.55
C CYS A 723 2.98 -14.48 -22.56
N GLY A 724 3.23 -14.48 -21.27
CA GLY A 724 2.32 -14.29 -20.15
C GLY A 724 0.83 -14.48 -20.44
N ASN A 725 0.15 -13.41 -20.78
CA ASN A 725 -1.30 -13.40 -21.00
C ASN A 725 -1.81 -14.18 -22.22
N ALA A 726 -0.93 -14.58 -23.13
CA ALA A 726 -1.30 -15.49 -24.22
C ALA A 726 -1.56 -16.92 -23.73
N ILE A 727 -1.06 -17.26 -22.55
CA ILE A 727 -1.32 -18.55 -21.89
C ILE A 727 -2.63 -18.43 -21.08
N ALA A 728 -3.65 -19.19 -21.48
CA ALA A 728 -4.98 -19.14 -20.87
C ALA A 728 -4.99 -19.62 -19.42
N ASP A 729 -4.26 -20.69 -19.11
CA ASP A 729 -4.15 -21.24 -17.77
C ASP A 729 -3.29 -20.34 -16.84
N PRO A 730 -3.84 -19.81 -15.76
CA PRO A 730 -3.12 -18.94 -14.83
C PRO A 730 -1.92 -19.62 -14.15
N ALA A 731 -1.99 -20.93 -13.88
CA ALA A 731 -0.92 -21.68 -13.25
C ALA A 731 0.26 -21.87 -14.23
N LEU A 732 -0.02 -22.25 -15.46
CA LEU A 732 0.99 -22.38 -16.52
C LEU A 732 1.61 -21.02 -16.86
N ARG A 733 0.82 -19.96 -16.93
CA ARG A 733 1.27 -18.59 -17.22
C ARG A 733 2.42 -18.14 -16.31
N ARG A 734 2.44 -18.59 -15.05
CA ARG A 734 3.43 -18.18 -14.05
C ARG A 734 4.76 -18.91 -14.16
N ARG A 735 4.91 -19.90 -15.01
CA ARG A 735 6.13 -20.70 -15.14
C ARG A 735 7.23 -19.91 -15.85
N ALA A 736 8.50 -20.16 -15.44
CA ALA A 736 9.67 -19.48 -15.97
C ALA A 736 9.89 -19.74 -17.47
N GLU A 737 9.43 -20.87 -18.00
CA GLU A 737 9.57 -21.19 -19.43
C GLU A 737 8.83 -20.20 -20.37
N TRP A 738 7.81 -19.48 -19.86
CA TRP A 738 7.05 -18.48 -20.61
C TRP A 738 7.52 -17.05 -20.33
N GLN A 739 8.54 -16.93 -19.49
CA GLN A 739 9.23 -15.69 -19.20
C GLN A 739 10.58 -15.65 -19.91
N ASN A 740 11.10 -14.46 -20.21
CA ASN A 740 12.39 -14.33 -20.89
C ASN A 740 13.53 -14.48 -19.87
N THR A 741 13.74 -15.67 -19.36
CA THR A 741 14.70 -15.92 -18.30
C THR A 741 15.52 -17.22 -18.52
N VAL A 742 16.21 -17.67 -17.47
CA VAL A 742 16.96 -18.93 -17.47
C VAL A 742 16.40 -19.92 -16.47
N THR A 743 16.55 -21.20 -16.78
CA THR A 743 16.28 -22.33 -15.89
C THR A 743 17.48 -23.29 -15.89
N VAL A 744 17.60 -24.14 -14.88
CA VAL A 744 18.65 -25.13 -14.77
C VAL A 744 18.04 -26.50 -14.61
N ASP A 745 18.42 -27.44 -15.51
CA ASP A 745 17.88 -28.80 -15.58
C ASP A 745 16.36 -28.84 -15.43
N PRO A 746 15.60 -28.12 -16.28
CA PRO A 746 14.15 -28.17 -16.19
C PRO A 746 13.66 -29.60 -16.45
N GLN A 747 12.83 -30.12 -15.56
CA GLN A 747 12.24 -31.45 -15.72
C GLN A 747 10.97 -31.37 -16.60
N ASP A 748 10.66 -32.45 -17.30
CA ASP A 748 9.52 -32.51 -18.23
C ASP A 748 8.16 -32.45 -17.54
N ALA A 749 8.09 -32.61 -16.22
CA ALA A 749 6.85 -32.56 -15.44
C ALA A 749 7.03 -31.73 -14.17
N PRO A 750 6.01 -31.11 -13.79
CA PRO A 750 5.60 -29.72 -13.81
C PRO A 750 6.43 -28.77 -12.92
N TYR A 751 7.60 -29.07 -12.42
CA TYR A 751 8.35 -28.20 -11.52
C TYR A 751 9.73 -28.64 -11.11
N PRO A 752 10.48 -27.67 -10.59
CA PRO A 752 10.31 -26.24 -10.64
C PRO A 752 11.21 -25.58 -11.67
N ASP A 753 10.64 -24.76 -12.51
CA ASP A 753 11.43 -23.99 -13.48
C ASP A 753 12.41 -23.05 -12.78
N GLN A 754 11.97 -22.39 -11.70
CA GLN A 754 12.78 -21.60 -10.77
C GLN A 754 12.25 -21.79 -9.34
N ASN A 755 13.10 -21.56 -8.35
CA ASN A 755 12.68 -21.56 -6.94
C ASN A 755 11.63 -20.46 -6.70
N PRO A 756 10.41 -20.81 -6.21
CA PRO A 756 9.36 -19.84 -5.92
C PRO A 756 9.73 -18.83 -4.81
N GLN A 757 10.74 -19.13 -4.00
CA GLN A 757 11.22 -18.23 -2.94
C GLN A 757 12.46 -17.44 -3.35
N ALA A 758 12.87 -17.51 -4.62
CA ALA A 758 14.04 -16.79 -5.09
C ALA A 758 13.86 -15.27 -5.00
N VAL A 759 14.92 -14.61 -4.60
CA VAL A 759 15.05 -13.15 -4.62
C VAL A 759 16.29 -12.81 -5.45
N ALA A 760 16.10 -12.07 -6.54
CA ALA A 760 17.13 -11.63 -7.44
C ALA A 760 17.40 -10.14 -7.23
N ALA A 761 18.50 -9.81 -6.58
CA ALA A 761 18.87 -8.43 -6.30
C ALA A 761 19.64 -7.78 -7.46
N ILE A 762 19.40 -6.49 -7.72
CA ILE A 762 20.23 -5.68 -8.61
C ILE A 762 21.58 -5.45 -7.94
N THR A 763 22.64 -6.07 -8.46
CA THR A 763 23.99 -5.98 -7.89
C THR A 763 24.76 -4.78 -8.42
N GLU A 764 24.51 -4.42 -9.68
CA GLU A 764 25.24 -3.34 -10.35
C GLU A 764 24.33 -2.63 -11.37
N ALA A 765 24.48 -1.33 -11.53
CA ALA A 765 23.85 -0.57 -12.60
C ALA A 765 24.64 0.73 -12.83
N LYS A 766 24.93 1.03 -14.09
CA LYS A 766 25.61 2.25 -14.52
C LYS A 766 25.01 2.80 -15.80
N SER A 767 25.01 4.12 -15.92
CA SER A 767 24.48 4.86 -17.04
C SER A 767 25.50 5.90 -17.51
N ALA A 768 25.72 5.94 -18.83
CA ALA A 768 26.50 6.95 -19.53
C ALA A 768 25.77 7.33 -20.83
N PRO A 769 26.06 8.45 -21.47
CA PRO A 769 25.35 8.89 -22.67
C PRO A 769 25.35 7.86 -23.81
N ASP A 770 26.45 7.16 -24.02
CA ASP A 770 26.69 6.20 -25.12
C ASP A 770 26.39 4.75 -24.75
N ARG A 771 26.20 4.46 -23.46
CA ARG A 771 25.98 3.10 -22.94
C ARG A 771 25.29 3.09 -21.60
N ALA A 772 24.64 1.97 -21.27
CA ALA A 772 24.17 1.69 -19.93
C ALA A 772 24.13 0.19 -19.70
N PHE A 773 24.31 -0.24 -18.45
CA PHE A 773 24.19 -1.64 -18.09
C PHE A 773 23.68 -1.84 -16.67
N ALA A 774 23.12 -3.02 -16.43
CA ALA A 774 22.77 -3.49 -15.11
C ALA A 774 22.96 -5.00 -15.00
N ALA A 775 23.17 -5.47 -13.77
CA ALA A 775 23.26 -6.89 -13.47
C ALA A 775 22.42 -7.24 -12.24
N VAL A 776 21.82 -8.43 -12.28
CA VAL A 776 21.04 -9.04 -11.20
C VAL A 776 21.68 -10.36 -10.76
N ASP A 777 21.59 -10.63 -9.46
CA ASP A 777 22.03 -11.91 -8.89
C ASP A 777 20.89 -12.94 -9.03
N LEU A 778 21.18 -14.04 -9.70
CA LEU A 778 20.24 -15.15 -9.91
C LEU A 778 20.63 -16.41 -9.11
N GLY A 779 21.57 -16.35 -8.17
CA GLY A 779 22.04 -17.52 -7.44
C GLY A 779 20.94 -18.30 -6.71
N GLY A 780 19.85 -17.61 -6.31
CA GLY A 780 18.72 -18.21 -5.59
C GLY A 780 17.66 -18.89 -6.45
N ILE A 781 17.75 -18.83 -7.80
CA ILE A 781 16.71 -19.41 -8.67
C ILE A 781 16.73 -20.92 -8.74
N SER A 782 17.85 -21.58 -8.40
CA SER A 782 17.99 -23.03 -8.37
C SER A 782 19.07 -23.44 -7.37
N ASP A 783 18.82 -24.52 -6.63
CA ASP A 783 19.79 -25.13 -5.69
C ASP A 783 21.03 -25.70 -6.39
N LYS A 784 20.97 -25.88 -7.72
CA LYS A 784 22.10 -26.31 -8.53
C LYS A 784 23.08 -25.20 -8.90
N LEU A 785 22.79 -23.95 -8.49
CA LEU A 785 23.63 -22.80 -8.74
C LEU A 785 24.43 -22.40 -7.51
N LEU A 786 25.76 -22.42 -7.60
CA LEU A 786 26.65 -21.84 -6.60
C LEU A 786 26.70 -20.31 -6.74
N ARG A 787 26.70 -19.81 -7.99
CA ARG A 787 26.68 -18.39 -8.35
C ARG A 787 26.00 -18.22 -9.70
N ALA A 788 25.19 -17.19 -9.84
CA ALA A 788 24.61 -16.81 -11.11
C ALA A 788 24.39 -15.31 -11.17
N LYS A 789 24.73 -14.70 -12.30
CA LYS A 789 24.43 -13.31 -12.62
C LYS A 789 23.87 -13.22 -14.03
N ARG A 790 22.86 -12.39 -14.22
CA ARG A 790 22.41 -11.93 -15.53
C ARG A 790 22.64 -10.44 -15.65
N GLY A 791 23.19 -10.02 -16.77
CA GLY A 791 23.36 -8.62 -17.11
C GLY A 791 22.62 -8.24 -18.39
N ALA A 792 22.14 -7.01 -18.42
CA ALA A 792 21.65 -6.32 -19.61
C ALA A 792 22.57 -5.14 -19.91
N LEU A 793 23.04 -5.04 -21.13
CA LEU A 793 23.90 -3.96 -21.62
C LEU A 793 23.30 -3.35 -22.88
N LEU A 794 23.27 -2.04 -22.94
CA LEU A 794 22.95 -1.27 -24.15
C LEU A 794 24.15 -0.39 -24.45
N TYR A 795 24.85 -0.61 -25.57
CA TYR A 795 26.12 0.04 -25.90
C TYR A 795 26.24 0.38 -27.40
N ALA A 796 27.42 0.77 -27.87
CA ALA A 796 27.65 1.25 -29.25
C ALA A 796 26.66 2.38 -29.59
N HIS A 797 26.77 3.49 -28.89
CA HIS A 797 25.79 4.60 -28.94
C HIS A 797 24.35 4.14 -28.70
N ARG A 798 24.17 3.13 -27.83
CA ARG A 798 22.90 2.53 -27.43
C ARG A 798 22.11 1.88 -28.56
N SER A 799 22.83 1.38 -29.59
CA SER A 799 22.25 0.70 -30.75
C SER A 799 22.38 -0.84 -30.72
N VAL A 800 23.18 -1.38 -29.82
CA VAL A 800 23.36 -2.83 -29.62
C VAL A 800 22.95 -3.18 -28.18
N ALA A 801 22.05 -4.15 -28.04
CA ALA A 801 21.66 -4.72 -26.76
C ALA A 801 22.34 -6.08 -26.56
N VAL A 802 22.70 -6.40 -25.30
CA VAL A 802 23.27 -7.70 -24.93
C VAL A 802 22.62 -8.18 -23.65
N ILE A 803 22.17 -9.43 -23.64
CA ILE A 803 21.80 -10.17 -22.43
C ILE A 803 22.86 -11.23 -22.19
N GLN A 804 23.56 -11.14 -21.07
CA GLN A 804 24.65 -12.07 -20.72
C GLN A 804 24.37 -12.76 -19.39
N ASP A 805 24.66 -14.06 -19.36
CA ASP A 805 24.60 -14.90 -18.17
C ASP A 805 26.01 -15.41 -17.79
N GLU A 806 26.36 -15.27 -16.51
CA GLU A 806 27.57 -15.86 -15.93
C GLU A 806 27.15 -16.72 -14.74
N MET A 807 27.36 -18.02 -14.87
CA MET A 807 26.89 -19.01 -13.89
C MET A 807 27.99 -19.98 -13.49
N GLN A 808 27.93 -20.43 -12.23
CA GLN A 808 28.68 -21.55 -11.72
C GLN A 808 27.71 -22.57 -11.14
N LEU A 809 27.74 -23.77 -11.66
CA LEU A 809 26.90 -24.88 -11.24
C LEU A 809 27.61 -25.65 -10.12
N ALA A 810 26.83 -26.28 -9.23
CA ALA A 810 27.33 -27.19 -8.22
C ALA A 810 27.80 -28.52 -8.82
N ASP A 811 27.04 -29.01 -9.81
CA ASP A 811 27.30 -30.25 -10.56
C ASP A 811 27.05 -30.01 -12.06
N ALA A 812 27.46 -30.97 -12.91
CA ALA A 812 27.17 -30.92 -14.32
C ALA A 812 25.66 -30.89 -14.58
N GLY A 813 25.22 -30.01 -15.47
CA GLY A 813 23.81 -29.82 -15.76
C GLY A 813 23.57 -29.05 -17.06
N VAL A 814 22.30 -28.82 -17.39
CA VAL A 814 21.86 -28.09 -18.57
C VAL A 814 21.26 -26.75 -18.17
N VAL A 815 21.88 -25.67 -18.62
CA VAL A 815 21.31 -24.31 -18.51
C VAL A 815 20.46 -24.04 -19.73
N VAL A 816 19.20 -23.65 -19.53
CA VAL A 816 18.25 -23.33 -20.58
C VAL A 816 17.93 -21.84 -20.55
N TRP A 817 18.44 -21.11 -21.52
CA TRP A 817 18.06 -19.73 -21.79
C TRP A 817 16.81 -19.70 -22.66
N SER A 818 15.84 -18.86 -22.32
CA SER A 818 14.57 -18.72 -23.04
C SER A 818 14.21 -17.27 -23.29
N ALA A 819 13.59 -17.01 -24.45
CA ALA A 819 12.90 -15.76 -24.75
C ALA A 819 11.70 -16.01 -25.66
N CYS A 820 10.61 -15.26 -25.47
CA CYS A 820 9.41 -15.35 -26.28
C CYS A 820 9.36 -14.20 -27.30
N THR A 821 8.87 -14.51 -28.52
CA THR A 821 8.74 -13.53 -29.59
C THR A 821 7.46 -13.75 -30.41
N GLU A 822 6.84 -12.66 -30.84
CA GLU A 822 5.81 -12.65 -31.87
C GLU A 822 6.38 -12.32 -33.26
N ALA A 823 7.71 -12.05 -33.38
CA ALA A 823 8.35 -11.80 -34.63
C ALA A 823 8.50 -13.09 -35.45
N THR A 824 8.44 -12.96 -36.77
CA THR A 824 8.66 -14.07 -37.68
C THR A 824 10.15 -14.42 -37.73
N VAL A 825 10.47 -15.70 -37.53
CA VAL A 825 11.85 -16.19 -37.72
C VAL A 825 12.11 -16.42 -39.22
N VAL A 826 12.77 -15.46 -39.86
CA VAL A 826 13.04 -15.53 -41.30
C VAL A 826 14.29 -16.35 -41.63
N ARG A 827 15.21 -16.49 -40.70
CA ARG A 827 16.41 -17.32 -40.84
C ARG A 827 16.93 -17.84 -39.50
N ASN A 828 17.25 -19.12 -39.44
CA ASN A 828 17.96 -19.76 -38.33
C ASN A 828 19.27 -20.40 -38.83
N GLY A 829 20.39 -19.76 -38.48
CA GLY A 829 21.75 -20.26 -38.82
C GLY A 829 22.40 -21.00 -37.66
N GLY A 830 21.66 -21.48 -36.70
CA GLY A 830 22.09 -22.14 -35.49
C GLY A 830 22.59 -21.17 -34.42
N ARG A 831 23.68 -20.49 -34.64
CA ARG A 831 24.22 -19.50 -33.67
C ARG A 831 23.71 -18.06 -33.87
N TYR A 832 22.84 -17.86 -34.88
CA TYR A 832 22.14 -16.61 -35.07
C TYR A 832 20.71 -16.83 -35.55
N LEU A 833 19.83 -15.88 -35.26
CA LEU A 833 18.49 -15.77 -35.83
C LEU A 833 18.33 -14.40 -36.51
N LEU A 834 17.55 -14.35 -37.56
CA LEU A 834 16.98 -13.12 -38.08
C LEU A 834 15.48 -13.17 -37.80
N LEU A 835 15.01 -12.17 -37.05
CA LEU A 835 13.63 -11.95 -36.67
C LEU A 835 13.08 -10.76 -37.45
N GLU A 836 11.90 -10.89 -38.03
CA GLU A 836 11.22 -9.81 -38.75
C GLU A 836 9.91 -9.44 -38.06
N ARG A 837 9.72 -8.16 -37.83
CA ARG A 837 8.48 -7.59 -37.27
C ARG A 837 8.37 -6.12 -37.68
N ASP A 838 7.15 -5.69 -38.11
CA ASP A 838 6.83 -4.30 -38.47
C ASP A 838 7.83 -3.68 -39.44
N GLY A 839 8.29 -4.48 -40.42
CA GLY A 839 9.23 -4.07 -41.47
C GLY A 839 10.67 -3.86 -40.99
N LYS A 840 11.02 -4.28 -39.77
CA LYS A 840 12.39 -4.24 -39.25
C LYS A 840 12.94 -5.64 -39.04
N THR A 841 14.23 -5.81 -39.32
CA THR A 841 14.94 -7.09 -39.12
C THR A 841 15.91 -6.96 -37.95
N LEU A 842 15.79 -7.87 -36.97
CA LEU A 842 16.65 -8.00 -35.83
C LEU A 842 17.56 -9.20 -35.96
N LEU A 843 18.86 -8.98 -35.90
CA LEU A 843 19.84 -10.05 -35.71
C LEU A 843 19.98 -10.37 -34.25
N CYS A 844 19.77 -11.64 -33.86
CA CYS A 844 20.07 -12.20 -32.55
C CYS A 844 21.28 -13.15 -32.73
N ARG A 845 22.36 -12.94 -31.93
CA ARG A 845 23.57 -13.72 -32.10
C ARG A 845 24.11 -14.23 -30.77
N ILE A 846 24.45 -15.56 -30.72
CA ILE A 846 25.02 -16.24 -29.56
C ILE A 846 26.53 -16.03 -29.50
N TYR A 847 27.03 -15.66 -28.31
CA TYR A 847 28.44 -15.63 -27.94
C TYR A 847 28.67 -16.51 -26.72
N GLY A 848 29.72 -17.31 -26.70
CA GLY A 848 29.95 -18.30 -25.63
C GLY A 848 29.00 -19.50 -25.69
N GLY A 849 28.74 -20.15 -24.58
CA GLY A 849 27.83 -21.31 -24.49
C GLY A 849 28.30 -22.57 -25.25
N GLY A 850 29.59 -22.71 -25.61
CA GLY A 850 30.11 -23.87 -26.31
C GLY A 850 29.49 -24.03 -27.70
N THR A 851 28.98 -25.22 -28.00
CA THR A 851 28.37 -25.61 -29.29
C THR A 851 26.85 -25.31 -29.35
N SER A 852 26.33 -24.60 -28.37
CA SER A 852 24.90 -24.29 -28.28
C SER A 852 24.36 -23.54 -29.50
N LYS A 853 23.09 -23.76 -29.82
CA LYS A 853 22.38 -23.15 -30.93
C LYS A 853 20.97 -22.76 -30.54
N PHE A 854 20.34 -21.90 -31.36
CA PHE A 854 18.93 -21.59 -31.21
C PHE A 854 18.03 -22.73 -31.64
N GLU A 855 17.08 -23.06 -30.80
CA GLU A 855 15.88 -23.83 -31.08
C GLU A 855 14.69 -22.87 -31.07
N VAL A 856 13.76 -23.06 -31.98
CA VAL A 856 12.54 -22.26 -32.11
C VAL A 856 11.36 -23.18 -31.91
N LEU A 857 10.60 -22.96 -30.85
CA LEU A 857 9.49 -23.81 -30.45
C LEU A 857 8.17 -23.00 -30.48
N PRO A 858 7.14 -23.42 -31.19
CA PRO A 858 5.84 -22.77 -31.17
C PRO A 858 5.20 -22.90 -29.78
N ILE A 859 4.40 -21.94 -29.35
CA ILE A 859 3.70 -21.92 -28.06
C ILE A 859 2.20 -22.14 -28.30
N GLY A 860 1.80 -23.43 -28.42
CA GLY A 860 0.40 -23.81 -28.64
C GLY A 860 -0.22 -23.08 -29.83
N GLU A 861 -1.46 -22.59 -29.65
CA GLU A 861 -2.19 -21.80 -30.66
C GLU A 861 -1.95 -20.28 -30.53
N THR A 862 -0.92 -19.87 -29.80
CA THR A 862 -0.60 -18.45 -29.61
C THR A 862 0.24 -17.91 -30.78
N PRO A 863 0.30 -16.57 -30.99
CA PRO A 863 1.19 -15.99 -32.00
C PRO A 863 2.66 -16.02 -31.59
N PHE A 864 2.99 -16.55 -30.41
CA PHE A 864 4.34 -16.56 -29.87
C PHE A 864 5.12 -17.81 -30.29
N SER A 865 6.42 -17.60 -30.51
CA SER A 865 7.44 -18.65 -30.54
C SER A 865 8.39 -18.48 -29.36
N ARG A 866 8.84 -19.58 -28.77
CA ARG A 866 9.88 -19.63 -27.76
C ARG A 866 11.23 -19.86 -28.41
N LEU A 867 12.16 -18.96 -28.21
CA LEU A 867 13.56 -19.11 -28.59
C LEU A 867 14.28 -19.76 -27.41
N VAL A 868 14.96 -20.87 -27.65
CA VAL A 868 15.62 -21.66 -26.60
C VAL A 868 17.09 -21.87 -26.98
N ILE A 869 17.96 -21.71 -25.97
CA ILE A 869 19.39 -22.08 -26.09
C ILE A 869 19.70 -23.00 -24.91
N ARG A 870 20.13 -24.25 -25.24
CA ARG A 870 20.55 -25.23 -24.24
C ARG A 870 22.08 -25.26 -24.16
N VAL A 871 22.59 -25.15 -22.95
CA VAL A 871 24.04 -25.18 -22.69
C VAL A 871 24.34 -26.30 -21.70
N GLU A 872 24.96 -27.38 -22.20
CA GLU A 872 25.52 -28.40 -21.32
C GLU A 872 26.80 -27.86 -20.67
N ALA A 873 26.87 -27.90 -19.37
CA ALA A 873 27.98 -27.36 -18.59
C ALA A 873 28.43 -28.33 -17.49
N LYS A 874 29.74 -28.42 -17.29
CA LYS A 874 30.31 -29.19 -16.18
C LYS A 874 30.41 -28.38 -14.89
N ASP A 875 30.74 -27.10 -14.99
CA ASP A 875 30.96 -26.20 -13.84
C ASP A 875 30.53 -24.76 -14.16
N ARG A 876 31.02 -24.19 -15.28
CA ARG A 876 30.82 -22.77 -15.58
C ARG A 876 30.20 -22.53 -16.94
N VAL A 877 29.30 -21.54 -16.96
CA VAL A 877 28.69 -21.04 -18.20
C VAL A 877 28.91 -19.55 -18.29
N ARG A 878 29.37 -19.10 -19.46
CA ARG A 878 29.21 -17.72 -19.90
C ARG A 878 28.54 -17.75 -21.26
N LEU A 879 27.33 -17.22 -21.31
CA LEU A 879 26.49 -17.14 -22.48
C LEU A 879 26.05 -15.70 -22.67
N ALA A 880 26.22 -15.14 -23.87
CA ALA A 880 25.65 -13.85 -24.21
C ALA A 880 24.85 -13.97 -25.51
N VAL A 881 23.71 -13.26 -25.56
CA VAL A 881 22.96 -13.05 -26.81
C VAL A 881 22.97 -11.54 -27.08
N ALA A 882 23.52 -11.15 -28.22
CA ALA A 882 23.56 -9.78 -28.67
C ALA A 882 22.50 -9.54 -29.76
N PHE A 883 21.96 -8.33 -29.81
CA PHE A 883 20.85 -7.92 -30.65
C PHE A 883 21.15 -6.57 -31.32
N ALA A 884 20.93 -6.49 -32.63
CA ALA A 884 20.99 -5.23 -33.37
C ALA A 884 20.06 -5.27 -34.59
N LEU A 885 19.60 -4.11 -35.00
CA LEU A 885 18.84 -3.97 -36.25
C LEU A 885 19.79 -4.06 -37.43
N THR A 886 19.84 -5.24 -38.04
CA THR A 886 20.59 -5.53 -39.28
C THR A 886 20.12 -6.84 -39.87
N ASP A 887 20.17 -6.97 -41.20
CA ASP A 887 19.94 -8.20 -41.94
C ASP A 887 21.24 -8.95 -42.26
N ALA A 888 22.41 -8.37 -41.90
CA ALA A 888 23.73 -8.95 -42.15
C ALA A 888 24.06 -10.06 -41.11
N PRO A 889 23.94 -11.33 -41.47
CA PRO A 889 24.13 -12.41 -40.48
C PRO A 889 25.57 -12.56 -40.01
N ASP A 890 26.53 -11.98 -40.67
CA ASP A 890 27.95 -12.03 -40.28
C ASP A 890 28.41 -10.84 -39.42
N ALA A 891 27.51 -9.92 -39.14
CA ALA A 891 27.81 -8.77 -38.29
C ALA A 891 28.33 -9.20 -36.90
N LYS A 892 29.52 -8.75 -36.54
CA LYS A 892 30.08 -8.93 -35.17
C LYS A 892 29.47 -7.90 -34.24
N LEU A 893 28.50 -8.30 -33.43
CA LEU A 893 27.77 -7.41 -32.53
C LEU A 893 28.45 -7.22 -31.19
N TYR A 894 29.21 -8.18 -30.71
CA TYR A 894 29.74 -8.18 -29.37
C TYR A 894 31.05 -8.98 -29.29
N GLU A 895 31.89 -8.62 -28.30
CA GLU A 895 33.05 -9.42 -27.94
C GLU A 895 32.84 -9.94 -26.50
N LEU A 896 32.78 -11.27 -26.38
CA LEU A 896 32.45 -11.91 -25.10
C LEU A 896 33.51 -11.63 -24.04
N GLN A 897 33.12 -10.96 -22.98
CA GLN A 897 33.99 -10.64 -21.86
C GLN A 897 33.21 -10.74 -20.53
N PRO A 898 33.90 -10.78 -19.37
CA PRO A 898 33.24 -10.74 -18.08
C PRO A 898 32.42 -9.45 -17.90
N MET A 899 31.24 -9.54 -17.25
CA MET A 899 30.42 -8.35 -16.94
C MET A 899 31.21 -7.31 -16.13
N SER A 900 32.14 -7.73 -15.28
CA SER A 900 33.02 -6.83 -14.54
C SER A 900 33.89 -5.90 -15.40
N LYS A 901 33.97 -6.17 -16.71
CA LYS A 901 34.69 -5.32 -17.67
C LYS A 901 33.77 -4.41 -18.49
N TRP A 902 32.47 -4.49 -18.31
CA TRP A 902 31.51 -3.69 -19.09
C TRP A 902 31.65 -2.19 -18.92
N GLU A 903 32.15 -1.75 -17.77
CA GLU A 903 32.45 -0.35 -17.54
C GLU A 903 33.52 0.21 -18.50
N MET A 904 34.41 -0.62 -19.00
CA MET A 904 35.51 -0.26 -19.87
C MET A 904 35.18 -0.41 -21.37
N LEU A 905 33.98 -0.89 -21.73
CA LEU A 905 33.53 -0.97 -23.13
C LEU A 905 33.34 0.44 -23.71
N GLN A 906 33.89 0.68 -24.90
CA GLN A 906 33.68 1.90 -25.69
C GLN A 906 32.58 1.72 -26.74
#